data_4ae0aa97a5810ee07a7c1b139f634651
#
_entry.id   4ae0aa97a5810ee07a7c1b139f634651
#
_cell.length_a   1.000
_cell.length_b   1.000
_cell.length_c   1.000
_cell.angle_alpha   90.00
_cell.angle_beta   90.00
_cell.angle_gamma   90.00
#
_symmetry.space_group_name_H-M   'P 1'
#
loop_
_entity.id
_entity.type
_entity.pdbx_description
1 polymer ?
#
loop_
_entity_poly.entity_id
_entity_poly.type
_entity_poly.pdbx_seq_one_letter_code
_entity_poly.pdbx_strand_id
1 'polypeptide(L)'
;ETMTIYDVLCYADDACHLSHEFVNINSLSSVRTGNLSPNGGFFQNTGIVIGTGMKRYSGRISLDGKSGRIGYGLSVNGALSDINNTMTESQYTNPIVAVYDIRPFEQVRNEDGTYNTNVNYNPVAINDKEKGDKRNQKQITLVVNPYFTYNIIDGLTWKTNAGLSLIDLDEFFYSSIYNPQYSGSGMLGQRNQERATTLTITNTVNFNRTFKDMHHLNVLLGQEAQKISYRTIYAAASGYPSDAVFELDNASKPTGAGSSTKASTLSSFFMNAEYNLNDKYYLSGSFRYDGSSRFGVNNKWAPFWSIGAKYRISNESFMENTKSWLTDLTIRGSYGTVGNQDIGYYAAMGLYNYGYSYNGKPGAIPYQIANPDLKWETVAKADIGIHAVFFERLTLEVDYYNQRTKDMIFDVPLSYTTGFGSILKNVGEMENKGIEFLINANVLRNKDFSWDVRFTGTANKNKIIKLATEKPIENTLTIRKVGEAYNTFYMPEYAGVDPETGEAMWYKGQEGDEKTKNVNEAGQRIVGSADPKFYGGFGMNFKYKGFDFSFDTSFTLGNKVYNSGFAFDMQVGHYFLGPVSNYVYDNRWQKPGDITDVPKFVAGDNSGAETNSSRFLMNGSYLRMKSMVLGYTLPKNLMNKVAIDNL
;
A
#
# COMPACT_ATOMS: atom_id res chain seq x y z
N GLU A 1 19.13 -26.10 23.37
CA GLU A 1 18.40 -24.83 23.18
C GLU A 1 16.96 -25.12 22.76
N THR A 2 15.96 -24.58 23.49
CA THR A 2 14.55 -24.66 23.13
C THR A 2 14.19 -23.49 22.23
N MET A 3 13.34 -23.70 21.23
CA MET A 3 12.89 -22.63 20.36
C MET A 3 12.05 -21.61 21.12
N THR A 4 12.40 -20.34 21.00
CA THR A 4 11.68 -19.22 21.57
C THR A 4 11.34 -18.21 20.48
N ILE A 5 10.47 -17.23 20.76
CA ILE A 5 10.24 -16.10 19.84
C ILE A 5 11.57 -15.38 19.54
N TYR A 6 12.46 -15.30 20.52
CA TYR A 6 13.79 -14.72 20.35
C TYR A 6 14.62 -15.49 19.34
N ASP A 7 14.60 -16.82 19.39
CA ASP A 7 15.37 -17.68 18.46
C ASP A 7 14.84 -17.60 17.02
N VAL A 8 13.55 -17.34 16.84
CA VAL A 8 12.95 -17.17 15.51
C VAL A 8 13.22 -15.79 14.91
N LEU A 9 13.25 -14.76 15.74
CA LEU A 9 13.43 -13.37 15.30
C LEU A 9 14.87 -12.90 15.42
N CYS A 10 15.63 -13.41 16.41
CA CYS A 10 16.98 -12.95 16.76
C CYS A 10 17.86 -14.13 17.18
N TYR A 11 18.51 -14.79 16.23
CA TYR A 11 19.49 -15.83 16.52
C TYR A 11 20.91 -15.25 16.46
N ALA A 12 21.64 -15.30 17.58
CA ALA A 12 22.96 -14.72 17.88
C ALA A 12 22.97 -13.23 18.30
N ASP A 13 23.93 -12.87 19.14
CA ASP A 13 24.08 -11.58 19.83
C ASP A 13 24.11 -10.33 18.92
N ASP A 14 24.32 -10.49 17.62
CA ASP A 14 24.40 -9.38 16.64
C ASP A 14 23.12 -9.12 15.82
N ALA A 15 22.06 -9.93 15.96
CA ALA A 15 20.97 -9.95 14.99
C ALA A 15 19.76 -9.05 15.36
N CYS A 16 19.64 -8.62 16.59
CA CYS A 16 18.52 -7.76 17.04
C CYS A 16 18.69 -6.26 16.80
N HIS A 17 19.76 -5.84 16.15
CA HIS A 17 19.98 -4.44 15.81
C HIS A 17 19.47 -4.13 14.41
N LEU A 18 18.39 -3.34 14.31
CA LEU A 18 18.04 -2.62 13.09
C LEU A 18 19.18 -1.63 12.81
N SER A 19 20.15 -2.01 11.97
CA SER A 19 21.18 -1.08 11.52
C SER A 19 20.72 -0.44 10.22
N HIS A 20 20.57 0.87 10.24
CA HIS A 20 20.37 1.69 9.05
C HIS A 20 21.65 2.49 8.80
N GLU A 21 22.39 2.13 7.78
CA GLU A 21 23.52 2.94 7.33
C GLU A 21 23.09 3.70 6.07
N PHE A 22 23.16 5.01 6.13
CA PHE A 22 22.87 5.90 5.02
C PHE A 22 24.03 6.86 4.78
N VAL A 23 24.68 6.73 3.63
CA VAL A 23 25.73 7.64 3.18
C VAL A 23 25.20 8.39 1.96
N ASN A 24 25.13 9.70 2.04
CA ASN A 24 24.69 10.55 0.93
C ASN A 24 25.82 11.54 0.57
N ILE A 25 26.27 11.49 -0.66
CA ILE A 25 27.32 12.39 -1.18
C ILE A 25 26.68 13.28 -2.22
N ASN A 26 26.62 14.59 -1.93
CA ASN A 26 26.12 15.60 -2.84
C ASN A 26 27.27 16.51 -3.30
N SER A 27 27.36 16.77 -4.58
CA SER A 27 28.24 17.79 -5.12
C SER A 27 27.48 18.67 -6.11
N LEU A 28 27.70 19.96 -6.05
CA LEU A 28 27.17 20.95 -6.99
C LEU A 28 28.33 21.61 -7.71
N SER A 29 28.32 21.53 -9.05
CA SER A 29 29.27 22.27 -9.89
C SER A 29 28.52 23.11 -10.91
N SER A 30 28.89 24.39 -11.08
CA SER A 30 28.35 25.24 -12.12
C SER A 30 29.23 25.17 -13.38
N VAL A 31 28.60 24.94 -14.54
CA VAL A 31 29.24 25.05 -15.85
C VAL A 31 28.76 26.35 -16.51
N ARG A 32 29.57 26.95 -17.36
CA ARG A 32 29.37 28.29 -17.96
C ARG A 32 27.95 28.57 -18.54
N THR A 33 27.14 27.55 -18.77
CA THR A 33 25.77 27.65 -19.31
C THR A 33 24.76 26.75 -18.59
N GLY A 34 25.11 26.14 -17.44
CA GLY A 34 24.21 25.23 -16.75
C GLY A 34 24.73 24.76 -15.39
N ASN A 35 23.90 23.99 -14.70
CA ASN A 35 24.22 23.39 -13.42
C ASN A 35 24.32 21.86 -13.59
N LEU A 36 25.37 21.26 -13.05
CA LEU A 36 25.55 19.82 -12.93
C LEU A 36 25.47 19.45 -11.44
N SER A 37 24.56 18.57 -11.10
CA SER A 37 24.36 18.12 -9.73
C SER A 37 24.41 16.59 -9.65
N PRO A 38 25.57 16.00 -9.39
CA PRO A 38 25.67 14.57 -9.07
C PRO A 38 25.35 14.30 -7.60
N ASN A 39 24.72 13.17 -7.34
CA ASN A 39 24.40 12.66 -6.01
C ASN A 39 24.65 11.16 -5.99
N GLY A 40 25.23 10.64 -4.91
CA GLY A 40 25.40 9.20 -4.68
C GLY A 40 24.91 8.83 -3.29
N GLY A 41 24.34 7.64 -3.16
CA GLY A 41 23.85 7.16 -1.87
C GLY A 41 24.07 5.66 -1.72
N PHE A 42 24.38 5.26 -0.51
CA PHE A 42 24.38 3.88 -0.04
C PHE A 42 23.38 3.75 1.12
N PHE A 43 22.60 2.70 1.10
CA PHE A 43 21.66 2.37 2.16
C PHE A 43 21.78 0.88 2.48
N GLN A 44 21.88 0.54 3.76
CA GLN A 44 21.82 -0.83 4.24
C GLN A 44 20.81 -0.94 5.37
N ASN A 45 20.04 -2.02 5.35
CA ASN A 45 19.07 -2.37 6.39
C ASN A 45 19.19 -3.87 6.68
N THR A 46 19.23 -4.24 7.96
CA THR A 46 19.11 -5.63 8.43
C THR A 46 17.75 -5.80 9.07
N GLY A 47 16.98 -6.79 8.64
CA GLY A 47 15.66 -7.08 9.20
C GLY A 47 15.73 -7.80 10.54
N ILE A 48 14.61 -7.80 11.27
CA ILE A 48 14.47 -8.51 12.56
C ILE A 48 14.37 -10.03 12.40
N VAL A 49 14.06 -10.52 11.21
CA VAL A 49 14.03 -11.96 10.89
C VAL A 49 15.39 -12.39 10.37
N ILE A 50 15.88 -13.53 10.84
CA ILE A 50 17.19 -14.10 10.45
C ILE A 50 17.30 -14.15 8.93
N GLY A 51 18.45 -13.70 8.39
CA GLY A 51 18.73 -13.75 6.97
C GLY A 51 18.11 -12.64 6.13
N THR A 52 17.21 -11.81 6.68
CA THR A 52 16.58 -10.71 5.93
C THR A 52 17.43 -9.45 5.95
N GLY A 53 17.38 -8.70 4.86
CA GLY A 53 18.06 -7.42 4.75
C GLY A 53 18.08 -6.86 3.34
N MET A 54 18.51 -5.60 3.21
CA MET A 54 18.61 -4.91 1.94
C MET A 54 19.87 -4.05 1.90
N LYS A 55 20.55 -4.09 0.75
CA LYS A 55 21.61 -3.13 0.39
C LYS A 55 21.17 -2.41 -0.89
N ARG A 56 21.29 -1.09 -0.90
CA ARG A 56 20.95 -0.28 -2.07
C ARG A 56 22.04 0.74 -2.37
N TYR A 57 22.49 0.71 -3.60
CA TYR A 57 23.39 1.70 -4.18
C TYR A 57 22.57 2.57 -5.12
N SER A 58 22.65 3.87 -5.00
CA SER A 58 21.90 4.79 -5.84
C SER A 58 22.77 5.94 -6.33
N GLY A 59 22.48 6.41 -7.54
CA GLY A 59 23.14 7.55 -8.13
C GLY A 59 22.17 8.41 -8.91
N ARG A 60 22.36 9.71 -8.86
CA ARG A 60 21.61 10.69 -9.65
C ARG A 60 22.57 11.68 -10.27
N ILE A 61 22.33 11.98 -11.53
CA ILE A 61 22.97 13.06 -12.26
C ILE A 61 21.87 13.95 -12.81
N SER A 62 21.93 15.24 -12.53
CA SER A 62 21.02 16.24 -13.09
C SER A 62 21.85 17.31 -13.79
N LEU A 63 21.49 17.59 -15.03
CA LEU A 63 22.05 18.65 -15.84
C LEU A 63 20.92 19.58 -16.29
N ASP A 64 21.05 20.86 -16.01
CA ASP A 64 20.13 21.88 -16.45
C ASP A 64 20.92 23.02 -17.10
N GLY A 65 20.46 23.50 -18.25
CA GLY A 65 21.11 24.56 -18.98
C GLY A 65 20.12 25.48 -19.68
N LYS A 66 20.56 26.74 -19.90
CA LYS A 66 19.79 27.73 -20.65
C LYS A 66 20.72 28.52 -21.56
N SER A 67 20.29 28.70 -22.82
CA SER A 67 20.99 29.54 -23.78
C SER A 67 19.95 30.35 -24.57
N GLY A 68 19.90 31.67 -24.35
CA GLY A 68 18.91 32.55 -24.91
C GLY A 68 17.47 32.10 -24.62
N ARG A 69 16.72 31.73 -25.64
CA ARG A 69 15.33 31.24 -25.56
C ARG A 69 15.20 29.73 -25.32
N ILE A 70 16.32 29.02 -25.39
CA ILE A 70 16.36 27.56 -25.26
C ILE A 70 16.76 27.18 -23.85
N GLY A 71 15.98 26.31 -23.21
CA GLY A 71 16.36 25.58 -22.01
C GLY A 71 16.39 24.09 -22.29
N TYR A 72 17.28 23.36 -21.64
CA TYR A 72 17.40 21.92 -21.74
C TYR A 72 17.84 21.31 -20.44
N GLY A 73 17.50 20.07 -20.24
CA GLY A 73 17.98 19.35 -19.07
C GLY A 73 17.87 17.85 -19.25
N LEU A 74 18.60 17.15 -18.39
CA LEU A 74 18.64 15.71 -18.31
C LEU A 74 18.74 15.30 -16.84
N SER A 75 17.82 14.48 -16.39
CA SER A 75 17.95 13.80 -15.08
C SER A 75 18.06 12.31 -15.31
N VAL A 76 19.12 11.71 -14.77
CA VAL A 76 19.34 10.26 -14.78
C VAL A 76 19.42 9.80 -13.33
N ASN A 77 18.54 8.89 -12.95
CA ASN A 77 18.54 8.25 -11.63
C ASN A 77 18.72 6.75 -11.82
N GLY A 78 19.71 6.16 -11.17
CA GLY A 78 19.96 4.73 -11.16
C GLY A 78 20.02 4.19 -9.75
N ALA A 79 19.51 2.98 -9.54
CA ALA A 79 19.68 2.26 -8.28
C ALA A 79 19.85 0.77 -8.54
N LEU A 80 20.73 0.14 -7.74
CA LEU A 80 20.90 -1.30 -7.61
C LEU A 80 20.53 -1.68 -6.18
N SER A 81 19.52 -2.53 -6.03
CA SER A 81 19.09 -3.07 -4.73
C SER A 81 19.35 -4.56 -4.70
N ASP A 82 19.92 -5.06 -3.60
CA ASP A 82 20.13 -6.46 -3.28
C ASP A 82 19.35 -6.75 -1.99
N ILE A 83 18.31 -7.58 -2.10
CA ILE A 83 17.33 -7.82 -1.04
C ILE A 83 17.30 -9.31 -0.74
N ASN A 84 17.53 -9.65 0.53
CA ASN A 84 17.35 -11.00 1.05
C ASN A 84 16.05 -11.04 1.87
N ASN A 85 15.16 -11.94 1.51
CA ASN A 85 13.88 -12.16 2.16
C ASN A 85 13.81 -13.58 2.73
N THR A 86 12.81 -13.80 3.59
CA THR A 86 12.39 -15.14 3.99
C THR A 86 11.27 -15.65 3.08
N MET A 87 11.05 -16.94 3.11
CA MET A 87 9.88 -17.55 2.49
C MET A 87 8.62 -17.15 3.25
N THR A 88 7.57 -16.81 2.52
CA THR A 88 6.27 -16.41 3.09
C THR A 88 5.09 -17.11 2.42
N GLU A 89 5.38 -18.09 1.55
CA GLU A 89 4.39 -18.73 0.69
C GLU A 89 3.46 -19.67 1.44
N SER A 90 3.90 -20.20 2.57
CA SER A 90 3.07 -21.09 3.40
C SER A 90 3.28 -20.82 4.90
N GLN A 91 2.34 -21.30 5.70
CA GLN A 91 2.46 -21.30 7.16
C GLN A 91 3.68 -22.08 7.66
N TYR A 92 4.14 -23.09 6.93
CA TYR A 92 5.27 -23.93 7.33
C TYR A 92 6.64 -23.31 7.00
N THR A 93 6.69 -22.26 6.19
CA THR A 93 7.94 -21.62 5.78
C THR A 93 8.08 -20.20 6.30
N ASN A 94 6.98 -19.59 6.72
CA ASN A 94 6.97 -18.25 7.25
C ASN A 94 7.40 -18.24 8.72
N PRO A 95 8.57 -17.68 9.07
CA PRO A 95 9.08 -17.71 10.44
C PRO A 95 8.22 -16.92 11.42
N ILE A 96 7.43 -15.95 10.95
CA ILE A 96 6.49 -15.20 11.81
C ILE A 96 5.30 -16.08 12.19
N VAL A 97 4.79 -16.89 11.26
CA VAL A 97 3.71 -17.84 11.54
C VAL A 97 4.21 -18.98 12.42
N ALA A 98 5.46 -19.40 12.27
CA ALA A 98 6.11 -20.40 13.09
C ALA A 98 6.02 -20.12 14.61
N VAL A 99 6.01 -18.84 15.00
CA VAL A 99 5.86 -18.43 16.41
C VAL A 99 4.56 -18.94 17.02
N TYR A 100 3.50 -19.07 16.23
CA TYR A 100 2.19 -19.54 16.71
C TYR A 100 2.03 -21.06 16.67
N ASP A 101 2.88 -21.77 15.91
CA ASP A 101 2.67 -23.19 15.59
C ASP A 101 3.68 -24.13 16.27
N ILE A 102 4.87 -23.60 16.64
CA ILE A 102 5.92 -24.39 17.27
C ILE A 102 5.71 -24.46 18.79
N ARG A 103 5.77 -25.68 19.29
CA ARG A 103 5.68 -25.92 20.74
C ARG A 103 6.95 -25.41 21.43
N PRO A 104 6.84 -24.68 22.56
CA PRO A 104 7.97 -24.01 23.20
C PRO A 104 9.02 -24.96 23.81
N PHE A 105 8.75 -26.25 23.92
CA PHE A 105 9.70 -27.24 24.42
C PHE A 105 10.47 -27.96 23.28
N GLU A 106 10.19 -27.67 22.03
CA GLU A 106 10.89 -28.26 20.91
C GLU A 106 12.30 -27.68 20.76
N GLN A 107 13.28 -28.56 20.53
CA GLN A 107 14.67 -28.17 20.43
C GLN A 107 15.02 -27.78 18.98
N VAL A 108 15.78 -26.69 18.83
CA VAL A 108 16.30 -26.23 17.53
C VAL A 108 17.30 -27.23 16.93
N ARG A 109 18.13 -27.85 17.81
CA ARG A 109 19.20 -28.78 17.42
C ARG A 109 19.14 -30.06 18.20
N ASN A 110 19.56 -31.13 17.58
CA ASN A 110 19.81 -32.41 18.21
C ASN A 110 21.07 -32.35 19.09
N GLU A 111 21.32 -33.38 19.91
CA GLU A 111 22.49 -33.46 20.79
C GLU A 111 23.82 -33.46 20.02
N ASP A 112 23.84 -33.93 18.77
CA ASP A 112 24.99 -33.94 17.87
C ASP A 112 25.26 -32.59 17.18
N GLY A 113 24.43 -31.55 17.48
CA GLY A 113 24.54 -30.21 16.91
C GLY A 113 23.89 -30.03 15.53
N THR A 114 23.33 -31.07 14.94
CA THR A 114 22.54 -30.99 13.70
C THR A 114 21.19 -30.32 13.97
N TYR A 115 20.56 -29.75 12.93
CA TYR A 115 19.20 -29.22 13.07
C TYR A 115 18.18 -30.32 13.32
N ASN A 116 17.29 -30.09 14.27
CA ASN A 116 16.18 -31.00 14.54
C ASN A 116 15.16 -30.95 13.40
N THR A 117 15.02 -32.05 12.69
CA THR A 117 14.06 -32.24 11.59
C THR A 117 12.89 -33.13 11.98
N ASN A 118 12.81 -33.57 13.24
CA ASN A 118 11.71 -34.39 13.76
C ASN A 118 10.48 -33.54 14.16
N VAL A 119 10.60 -32.23 14.11
CA VAL A 119 9.51 -31.25 14.29
C VAL A 119 8.84 -31.00 12.93
N ASN A 120 7.58 -30.54 12.95
CA ASN A 120 6.86 -30.24 11.71
C ASN A 120 7.66 -29.31 10.79
N TYR A 121 8.35 -28.32 11.36
CA TYR A 121 9.31 -27.47 10.69
C TYR A 121 10.19 -26.73 11.70
N ASN A 122 11.40 -26.37 11.27
CA ASN A 122 12.38 -25.69 12.09
C ASN A 122 12.71 -24.34 11.44
N PRO A 123 12.12 -23.21 11.88
CA PRO A 123 12.30 -21.92 11.23
C PRO A 123 13.75 -21.40 11.31
N VAL A 124 14.53 -21.83 12.29
CA VAL A 124 15.96 -21.49 12.41
C VAL A 124 16.76 -22.20 11.31
N ALA A 125 16.49 -23.47 11.07
CA ALA A 125 17.13 -24.24 10.01
C ALA A 125 16.74 -23.73 8.61
N ILE A 126 15.44 -23.44 8.40
CA ILE A 126 14.93 -22.92 7.13
C ILE A 126 15.54 -21.54 6.80
N ASN A 127 15.80 -20.69 7.80
CA ASN A 127 16.37 -19.36 7.60
C ASN A 127 17.90 -19.31 7.84
N ASP A 128 18.58 -20.45 7.94
CA ASP A 128 20.04 -20.49 8.02
C ASP A 128 20.68 -19.87 6.76
N LYS A 129 21.66 -18.97 6.95
CA LYS A 129 22.27 -18.23 5.84
C LYS A 129 23.04 -19.12 4.85
N GLU A 130 23.59 -20.24 5.31
CA GLU A 130 24.41 -21.13 4.48
C GLU A 130 23.61 -22.30 3.94
N LYS A 131 22.87 -22.98 4.82
CA LYS A 131 22.20 -24.26 4.55
C LYS A 131 20.70 -24.16 4.34
N GLY A 132 20.08 -23.05 4.75
CA GLY A 132 18.64 -22.84 4.67
C GLY A 132 18.18 -22.39 3.29
N ASP A 133 16.91 -22.04 3.25
CA ASP A 133 16.25 -21.49 2.07
C ASP A 133 16.90 -20.18 1.64
N LYS A 134 16.90 -19.92 0.34
CA LYS A 134 17.44 -18.69 -0.23
C LYS A 134 16.36 -17.98 -1.02
N ARG A 135 16.13 -16.71 -0.69
CA ARG A 135 15.29 -15.82 -1.47
C ARG A 135 16.00 -14.49 -1.63
N ASN A 136 16.66 -14.35 -2.76
CA ASN A 136 17.40 -13.14 -3.11
C ASN A 136 16.74 -12.44 -4.29
N GLN A 137 16.61 -11.13 -4.20
CA GLN A 137 16.07 -10.27 -5.25
C GLN A 137 17.10 -9.19 -5.58
N LYS A 138 17.56 -9.15 -6.82
CA LYS A 138 18.39 -8.07 -7.36
C LYS A 138 17.56 -7.20 -8.28
N GLN A 139 17.41 -5.94 -7.93
CA GLN A 139 16.63 -5.00 -8.71
C GLN A 139 17.48 -3.85 -9.23
N ILE A 140 17.45 -3.66 -10.53
CA ILE A 140 18.00 -2.49 -11.20
C ILE A 140 16.83 -1.55 -11.50
N THR A 141 16.95 -0.29 -11.09
CA THR A 141 16.02 0.77 -11.47
C THR A 141 16.79 1.84 -12.23
N LEU A 142 16.30 2.24 -13.38
CA LEU A 142 16.86 3.33 -14.17
C LEU A 142 15.73 4.25 -14.61
N VAL A 143 15.86 5.54 -14.29
CA VAL A 143 14.91 6.58 -14.72
C VAL A 143 15.69 7.67 -15.44
N VAL A 144 15.32 7.95 -16.69
CA VAL A 144 15.96 8.96 -17.55
C VAL A 144 14.90 9.95 -18.02
N ASN A 145 15.09 11.23 -17.73
CA ASN A 145 14.16 12.31 -18.06
C ASN A 145 14.89 13.48 -18.74
N PRO A 146 15.10 13.44 -20.07
CA PRO A 146 15.49 14.62 -20.82
C PRO A 146 14.30 15.57 -21.02
N TYR A 147 14.57 16.86 -21.01
CA TYR A 147 13.59 17.87 -21.40
C TYR A 147 14.22 18.96 -22.27
N PHE A 148 13.37 19.57 -23.07
CA PHE A 148 13.68 20.72 -23.88
C PHE A 148 12.59 21.76 -23.71
N THR A 149 12.98 23.05 -23.58
CA THR A 149 12.05 24.19 -23.54
C THR A 149 12.46 25.24 -24.57
N TYR A 150 11.46 25.88 -25.17
CA TYR A 150 11.65 27.01 -26.07
C TYR A 150 10.70 28.13 -25.70
N ASN A 151 11.26 29.28 -25.32
CA ASN A 151 10.48 30.51 -25.08
C ASN A 151 10.16 31.15 -26.41
N ILE A 152 8.93 30.97 -26.92
CA ILE A 152 8.48 31.46 -28.21
C ILE A 152 8.40 32.97 -28.19
N ILE A 153 7.70 33.50 -27.20
CA ILE A 153 7.63 34.94 -26.84
C ILE A 153 7.56 35.05 -25.31
N ASP A 154 7.64 36.26 -24.78
CA ASP A 154 7.46 36.48 -23.36
C ASP A 154 6.10 35.98 -22.85
N GLY A 155 6.14 35.08 -21.86
CA GLY A 155 4.98 34.42 -21.29
C GLY A 155 4.52 33.17 -22.06
N LEU A 156 5.04 32.84 -23.25
CA LEU A 156 4.67 31.65 -24.01
C LEU A 156 5.85 30.71 -24.18
N THR A 157 5.77 29.54 -23.53
CA THR A 157 6.84 28.54 -23.50
C THR A 157 6.34 27.21 -24.04
N TRP A 158 7.04 26.64 -24.98
CA TRP A 158 6.88 25.23 -25.37
C TRP A 158 7.88 24.37 -24.61
N LYS A 159 7.41 23.22 -24.10
CA LYS A 159 8.24 22.22 -23.42
C LYS A 159 7.92 20.82 -23.96
N THR A 160 8.97 20.08 -24.29
CA THR A 160 8.92 18.63 -24.54
C THR A 160 9.69 17.93 -23.43
N ASN A 161 9.09 16.91 -22.84
CA ASN A 161 9.69 16.05 -21.83
C ASN A 161 9.55 14.59 -22.27
N ALA A 162 10.63 13.83 -22.24
CA ALA A 162 10.61 12.39 -22.42
C ALA A 162 11.00 11.70 -21.11
N GLY A 163 10.33 10.60 -20.80
CA GLY A 163 10.59 9.80 -19.62
C GLY A 163 10.78 8.34 -20.00
N LEU A 164 11.91 7.76 -19.61
CA LEU A 164 12.14 6.32 -19.63
C LEU A 164 12.29 5.84 -18.19
N SER A 165 11.44 4.88 -17.79
CA SER A 165 11.59 4.14 -16.52
C SER A 165 11.78 2.66 -16.83
N LEU A 166 12.86 2.08 -16.34
CA LEU A 166 13.19 0.67 -16.44
C LEU A 166 13.34 0.11 -15.04
N ILE A 167 12.61 -0.97 -14.76
CA ILE A 167 12.81 -1.83 -13.58
C ILE A 167 13.12 -3.22 -14.11
N ASP A 168 14.26 -3.77 -13.71
CA ASP A 168 14.68 -5.14 -14.02
C ASP A 168 14.92 -5.85 -12.70
N LEU A 169 14.10 -6.86 -12.43
CA LEU A 169 14.13 -7.69 -11.21
C LEU A 169 14.59 -9.09 -11.59
N ASP A 170 15.67 -9.54 -10.97
CA ASP A 170 16.15 -10.94 -10.98
C ASP A 170 15.90 -11.51 -9.58
N GLU A 171 15.02 -12.49 -9.49
CA GLU A 171 14.66 -13.16 -8.25
C GLU A 171 15.13 -14.61 -8.30
N PHE A 172 15.88 -14.99 -7.28
CA PHE A 172 16.32 -16.34 -7.04
C PHE A 172 15.64 -16.90 -5.80
N PHE A 173 15.06 -18.06 -5.97
CA PHE A 173 14.41 -18.84 -4.93
C PHE A 173 15.03 -20.24 -4.89
N TYR A 174 15.38 -20.70 -3.71
CA TYR A 174 15.83 -22.08 -3.47
C TYR A 174 15.27 -22.55 -2.13
N SER A 175 14.66 -23.71 -2.15
CA SER A 175 14.12 -24.39 -0.98
C SER A 175 15.03 -25.53 -0.57
N SER A 176 15.53 -25.46 0.64
CA SER A 176 16.47 -26.41 1.22
C SER A 176 15.79 -27.71 1.68
N ILE A 177 16.59 -28.67 2.06
CA ILE A 177 16.11 -29.94 2.66
C ILE A 177 15.36 -29.72 4.00
N TYR A 178 15.59 -28.58 4.66
CA TYR A 178 14.89 -28.22 5.91
C TYR A 178 13.47 -27.70 5.69
N ASN A 179 13.11 -27.40 4.44
CA ASN A 179 11.77 -26.91 4.12
C ASN A 179 10.81 -28.10 3.90
N PRO A 180 9.88 -28.37 4.81
CA PRO A 180 9.01 -29.54 4.74
C PRO A 180 8.07 -29.55 3.52
N GLN A 181 7.79 -28.39 2.93
CA GLN A 181 6.94 -28.26 1.76
C GLN A 181 7.59 -28.87 0.51
N TYR A 182 8.91 -28.84 0.40
CA TYR A 182 9.65 -29.24 -0.80
C TYR A 182 10.65 -30.37 -0.58
N SER A 183 10.98 -30.70 0.67
CA SER A 183 11.97 -31.74 1.00
C SER A 183 11.61 -33.08 0.37
N GLY A 184 10.36 -33.48 0.38
CA GLY A 184 9.85 -34.70 -0.27
C GLY A 184 9.93 -34.71 -1.80
N SER A 185 10.06 -33.54 -2.44
CA SER A 185 10.19 -33.37 -3.89
C SER A 185 11.66 -33.23 -4.34
N GLY A 186 12.61 -33.30 -3.39
CA GLY A 186 14.04 -33.17 -3.65
C GLY A 186 14.49 -31.75 -3.84
N MET A 187 14.03 -30.86 -2.98
CA MET A 187 14.33 -29.43 -3.03
C MET A 187 13.84 -28.75 -4.33
N LEU A 188 13.61 -27.47 -4.30
CA LEU A 188 13.12 -26.70 -5.45
C LEU A 188 14.00 -25.46 -5.66
N GLY A 189 14.48 -25.26 -6.87
CA GLY A 189 15.10 -24.01 -7.31
C GLY A 189 14.22 -23.32 -8.34
N GLN A 190 14.18 -21.98 -8.29
CA GLN A 190 13.45 -21.16 -9.26
C GLN A 190 14.18 -19.85 -9.50
N ARG A 191 14.22 -19.44 -10.76
CA ARG A 191 14.64 -18.08 -11.16
C ARG A 191 13.52 -17.38 -11.90
N ASN A 192 13.23 -16.17 -11.47
CA ASN A 192 12.26 -15.28 -12.09
C ASN A 192 12.98 -14.02 -12.55
N GLN A 193 12.77 -13.62 -13.79
CA GLN A 193 13.18 -12.30 -14.28
C GLN A 193 11.94 -11.52 -14.69
N GLU A 194 11.80 -10.33 -14.14
CA GLU A 194 10.72 -9.39 -14.47
C GLU A 194 11.30 -8.08 -14.94
N ARG A 195 10.84 -7.62 -16.10
CA ARG A 195 11.23 -6.34 -16.66
C ARG A 195 10.01 -5.49 -16.97
N ALA A 196 9.92 -4.36 -16.28
CA ALA A 196 8.92 -3.31 -16.53
C ALA A 196 9.60 -2.11 -17.22
N THR A 197 9.06 -1.68 -18.34
CA THR A 197 9.55 -0.51 -19.09
C THR A 197 8.38 0.43 -19.31
N THR A 198 8.52 1.68 -18.88
CA THR A 198 7.56 2.76 -19.17
C THR A 198 8.27 3.84 -19.99
N LEU A 199 7.72 4.14 -21.15
CA LEU A 199 8.13 5.25 -21.99
C LEU A 199 7.01 6.27 -22.03
N THR A 200 7.32 7.54 -21.74
CA THR A 200 6.36 8.66 -21.75
C THR A 200 6.95 9.83 -22.54
N ILE A 201 6.17 10.44 -23.40
CA ILE A 201 6.51 11.68 -24.08
C ILE A 201 5.38 12.67 -23.84
N THR A 202 5.72 13.84 -23.30
CA THR A 202 4.76 14.92 -22.99
C THR A 202 5.19 16.19 -23.66
N ASN A 203 4.31 16.79 -24.45
CA ASN A 203 4.49 18.09 -25.08
C ASN A 203 3.51 19.08 -24.45
N THR A 204 3.99 20.24 -24.05
CA THR A 204 3.16 21.29 -23.46
C THR A 204 3.48 22.66 -24.06
N VAL A 205 2.45 23.48 -24.18
CA VAL A 205 2.56 24.91 -24.45
C VAL A 205 1.91 25.64 -23.30
N ASN A 206 2.68 26.45 -22.62
CA ASN A 206 2.23 27.21 -21.46
C ASN A 206 2.27 28.71 -21.75
N PHE A 207 1.14 29.37 -21.57
CA PHE A 207 1.01 30.83 -21.59
C PHE A 207 0.77 31.33 -20.17
N ASN A 208 1.71 32.13 -19.66
CA ASN A 208 1.62 32.72 -18.33
C ASN A 208 1.91 34.23 -18.43
N ARG A 209 0.93 35.04 -18.11
CA ARG A 209 1.07 36.50 -18.21
C ARG A 209 0.21 37.24 -17.18
N THR A 210 0.78 38.33 -16.66
CA THR A 210 0.07 39.29 -15.83
C THR A 210 -0.26 40.52 -16.67
N PHE A 211 -1.54 40.95 -16.61
CA PHE A 211 -2.02 42.17 -17.27
C PHE A 211 -2.46 43.19 -16.23
N LYS A 212 -2.07 44.43 -16.43
CA LYS A 212 -2.41 45.55 -15.52
C LYS A 212 -2.12 45.28 -14.05
N ASP A 213 -1.09 44.46 -13.76
CA ASP A 213 -0.63 44.06 -12.43
C ASP A 213 -1.69 43.37 -11.53
N MET A 214 -2.90 43.14 -12.06
CA MET A 214 -4.02 42.57 -11.30
C MET A 214 -4.64 41.30 -11.92
N HIS A 215 -4.44 41.09 -13.21
CA HIS A 215 -5.01 39.94 -13.91
C HIS A 215 -3.91 38.92 -14.22
N HIS A 216 -3.83 37.87 -13.47
CA HIS A 216 -2.86 36.79 -13.70
C HIS A 216 -3.57 35.65 -14.45
N LEU A 217 -3.11 35.34 -15.66
CA LEU A 217 -3.63 34.25 -16.49
C LEU A 217 -2.54 33.24 -16.76
N ASN A 218 -2.81 31.98 -16.45
CA ASN A 218 -1.98 30.83 -16.78
C ASN A 218 -2.81 29.82 -17.57
N VAL A 219 -2.40 29.50 -18.81
CA VAL A 219 -3.06 28.50 -19.66
C VAL A 219 -2.02 27.52 -20.14
N LEU A 220 -2.27 26.23 -19.88
CA LEU A 220 -1.45 25.13 -20.33
C LEU A 220 -2.26 24.25 -21.31
N LEU A 221 -1.69 23.99 -22.47
CA LEU A 221 -2.17 22.95 -23.40
C LEU A 221 -1.13 21.85 -23.47
N GLY A 222 -1.58 20.60 -23.48
CA GLY A 222 -0.65 19.48 -23.49
C GLY A 222 -1.14 18.27 -24.28
N GLN A 223 -0.17 17.49 -24.73
CA GLN A 223 -0.35 16.18 -25.34
C GLN A 223 0.63 15.22 -24.68
N GLU A 224 0.17 14.00 -24.37
CA GLU A 224 0.99 12.94 -23.77
C GLU A 224 0.75 11.60 -24.45
N ALA A 225 1.81 10.84 -24.64
CA ALA A 225 1.76 9.46 -25.06
C ALA A 225 2.61 8.60 -24.12
N GLN A 226 2.05 7.49 -23.65
CA GLN A 226 2.73 6.55 -22.75
C GLN A 226 2.59 5.12 -23.27
N LYS A 227 3.66 4.35 -23.14
CA LYS A 227 3.67 2.90 -23.36
C LYS A 227 4.29 2.21 -22.15
N ILE A 228 3.56 1.24 -21.59
CA ILE A 228 4.03 0.36 -20.53
C ILE A 228 4.20 -1.02 -21.14
N SER A 229 5.36 -1.64 -20.93
CA SER A 229 5.66 -3.04 -21.29
C SER A 229 6.12 -3.78 -20.06
N TYR A 230 5.59 -4.97 -19.86
CA TYR A 230 5.95 -5.86 -18.77
C TYR A 230 6.28 -7.23 -19.34
N ARG A 231 7.47 -7.75 -19.05
CA ARG A 231 7.95 -9.07 -19.50
C ARG A 231 8.39 -9.89 -18.32
N THR A 232 7.95 -11.14 -18.29
CA THR A 232 8.40 -12.14 -17.30
C THR A 232 9.02 -13.34 -18.00
N ILE A 233 10.03 -13.91 -17.36
CA ILE A 233 10.62 -15.20 -17.72
C ILE A 233 10.82 -15.95 -16.41
N TYR A 234 10.47 -17.21 -16.35
CA TYR A 234 10.81 -18.07 -15.21
C TYR A 234 11.30 -19.43 -15.65
N ALA A 235 12.12 -20.04 -14.80
CA ALA A 235 12.54 -21.42 -14.91
C ALA A 235 12.61 -22.03 -13.51
N ALA A 236 12.25 -23.32 -13.40
CA ALA A 236 12.25 -24.05 -12.13
C ALA A 236 12.72 -25.47 -12.33
N ALA A 237 13.43 -26.01 -11.32
CA ALA A 237 13.93 -27.37 -11.32
C ALA A 237 13.94 -27.96 -9.91
N SER A 238 13.87 -29.27 -9.78
CA SER A 238 13.94 -30.02 -8.51
C SER A 238 14.88 -31.22 -8.60
N GLY A 239 15.16 -31.86 -7.45
CA GLY A 239 16.05 -33.00 -7.40
C GLY A 239 17.53 -32.62 -7.35
N TYR A 240 17.86 -31.73 -6.43
CA TYR A 240 19.25 -31.36 -6.16
C TYR A 240 19.98 -32.45 -5.37
N PRO A 241 21.27 -32.69 -5.64
CA PRO A 241 22.03 -33.70 -4.91
C PRO A 241 22.45 -33.24 -3.52
N SER A 242 22.49 -31.91 -3.26
CA SER A 242 22.96 -31.32 -2.00
C SER A 242 22.57 -29.84 -1.94
N ASP A 243 22.41 -29.31 -0.72
CA ASP A 243 22.24 -27.86 -0.46
C ASP A 243 23.51 -27.01 -0.76
N ALA A 244 24.64 -27.65 -1.05
CA ALA A 244 25.86 -26.96 -1.45
C ALA A 244 25.83 -26.44 -2.91
N VAL A 245 24.92 -26.96 -3.75
CA VAL A 245 24.79 -26.63 -5.17
C VAL A 245 23.35 -26.31 -5.51
N PHE A 246 23.04 -25.05 -5.72
CA PHE A 246 21.67 -24.55 -5.85
C PHE A 246 21.36 -23.86 -7.19
N GLU A 247 22.29 -23.88 -8.16
CA GLU A 247 21.96 -23.41 -9.51
C GLU A 247 21.04 -24.41 -10.22
N LEU A 248 20.13 -23.91 -11.07
CA LEU A 248 19.12 -24.75 -11.73
C LEU A 248 19.71 -25.90 -12.55
N ASP A 249 20.91 -25.69 -13.10
CA ASP A 249 21.61 -26.68 -13.91
C ASP A 249 22.11 -27.89 -13.09
N ASN A 250 22.18 -27.75 -11.77
CA ASN A 250 22.57 -28.82 -10.86
C ASN A 250 21.40 -29.75 -10.47
N ALA A 251 20.17 -29.39 -10.84
CA ALA A 251 18.97 -30.17 -10.54
C ALA A 251 18.72 -31.24 -11.61
N SER A 252 18.33 -32.42 -11.19
CA SER A 252 18.10 -33.56 -12.10
C SER A 252 16.78 -33.46 -12.90
N LYS A 253 15.82 -32.65 -12.44
CA LYS A 253 14.45 -32.62 -13.01
C LYS A 253 13.98 -31.18 -13.24
N PRO A 254 13.93 -30.69 -14.49
CA PRO A 254 13.21 -29.47 -14.83
C PRO A 254 11.73 -29.62 -14.46
N THR A 255 11.17 -28.63 -13.76
CA THR A 255 9.77 -28.63 -13.29
C THR A 255 8.92 -27.56 -13.94
N GLY A 256 9.53 -26.52 -14.51
CA GLY A 256 8.79 -25.48 -15.18
C GLY A 256 9.66 -24.52 -15.97
N ALA A 257 9.10 -23.99 -17.05
CA ALA A 257 9.64 -22.86 -17.80
C ALA A 257 8.48 -22.08 -18.41
N GLY A 258 8.60 -20.77 -18.45
CA GLY A 258 7.56 -19.93 -19.04
C GLY A 258 8.02 -18.51 -19.30
N SER A 259 7.31 -17.84 -20.18
CA SER A 259 7.49 -16.40 -20.42
C SER A 259 6.19 -15.74 -20.80
N SER A 260 6.04 -14.47 -20.44
CA SER A 260 4.91 -13.66 -20.87
C SER A 260 5.33 -12.23 -21.19
N THR A 261 4.59 -11.59 -22.08
CA THR A 261 4.76 -10.16 -22.37
C THR A 261 3.39 -9.50 -22.38
N LYS A 262 3.25 -8.41 -21.63
CA LYS A 262 2.03 -7.61 -21.54
C LYS A 262 2.38 -6.16 -21.87
N ALA A 263 1.49 -5.45 -22.55
CA ALA A 263 1.69 -4.03 -22.86
C ALA A 263 0.37 -3.27 -22.79
N SER A 264 0.46 -1.99 -22.42
CA SER A 264 -0.64 -1.05 -22.52
C SER A 264 -0.14 0.31 -23.02
N THR A 265 -1.01 1.05 -23.69
CA THR A 265 -0.74 2.39 -24.20
C THR A 265 -1.80 3.37 -23.72
N LEU A 266 -1.37 4.61 -23.45
CA LEU A 266 -2.23 5.73 -23.12
C LEU A 266 -1.87 6.90 -24.03
N SER A 267 -2.87 7.59 -24.53
CA SER A 267 -2.71 8.85 -25.28
C SER A 267 -3.68 9.87 -24.70
N SER A 268 -3.21 11.10 -24.50
CA SER A 268 -3.95 12.12 -23.78
C SER A 268 -3.77 13.49 -24.40
N PHE A 269 -4.86 14.26 -24.43
CA PHE A 269 -4.84 15.70 -24.72
C PHE A 269 -5.42 16.42 -23.52
N PHE A 270 -4.78 17.48 -23.06
CA PHE A 270 -5.22 18.16 -21.86
C PHE A 270 -5.01 19.66 -21.92
N MET A 271 -5.86 20.37 -21.16
CA MET A 271 -5.81 21.80 -20.96
C MET A 271 -5.99 22.11 -19.48
N ASN A 272 -5.24 23.08 -18.97
CA ASN A 272 -5.45 23.71 -17.68
C ASN A 272 -5.48 25.21 -17.83
N ALA A 273 -6.42 25.89 -17.22
CA ALA A 273 -6.51 27.35 -17.20
C ALA A 273 -6.73 27.83 -15.78
N GLU A 274 -5.92 28.77 -15.35
CA GLU A 274 -5.97 29.42 -14.05
C GLU A 274 -6.02 30.93 -14.23
N TYR A 275 -6.96 31.57 -13.54
CA TYR A 275 -7.10 33.00 -13.54
C TYR A 275 -7.17 33.51 -12.09
N ASN A 276 -6.37 34.53 -11.81
CA ASN A 276 -6.36 35.21 -10.51
C ASN A 276 -6.57 36.71 -10.72
N LEU A 277 -7.51 37.27 -9.99
CA LEU A 277 -7.79 38.69 -9.98
C LEU A 277 -7.40 39.30 -8.61
N ASN A 278 -6.42 40.20 -8.62
CA ASN A 278 -5.97 40.96 -7.43
C ASN A 278 -5.59 40.09 -6.22
N ASP A 279 -5.19 38.83 -6.42
CA ASP A 279 -4.96 37.89 -5.33
C ASP A 279 -6.16 37.69 -4.38
N LYS A 280 -7.36 37.96 -4.89
CA LYS A 280 -8.65 37.79 -4.19
C LYS A 280 -9.49 36.69 -4.77
N TYR A 281 -9.74 36.72 -6.08
CA TYR A 281 -10.63 35.80 -6.77
C TYR A 281 -9.82 34.91 -7.69
N TYR A 282 -9.92 33.61 -7.46
CA TYR A 282 -9.22 32.61 -8.26
C TYR A 282 -10.24 31.70 -8.92
N LEU A 283 -10.07 31.46 -10.18
CA LEU A 283 -10.87 30.52 -10.97
C LEU A 283 -9.89 29.56 -11.67
N SER A 284 -10.19 28.27 -11.62
CA SER A 284 -9.42 27.23 -12.31
C SER A 284 -10.34 26.32 -13.09
N GLY A 285 -9.88 25.83 -14.24
CA GLY A 285 -10.56 24.84 -15.03
C GLY A 285 -9.57 23.90 -15.68
N SER A 286 -9.88 22.61 -15.69
CA SER A 286 -9.09 21.61 -16.41
C SER A 286 -9.98 20.76 -17.30
N PHE A 287 -9.42 20.29 -18.39
CA PHE A 287 -10.02 19.33 -19.29
C PHE A 287 -8.97 18.33 -19.75
N ARG A 288 -9.30 17.04 -19.76
CA ARG A 288 -8.43 15.98 -20.24
C ARG A 288 -9.23 14.95 -21.04
N TYR A 289 -8.73 14.58 -22.20
CA TYR A 289 -9.30 13.55 -23.05
C TYR A 289 -8.29 12.42 -23.20
N ASP A 290 -8.59 11.29 -22.56
CA ASP A 290 -7.67 10.16 -22.40
C ASP A 290 -8.15 8.94 -23.18
N GLY A 291 -7.25 8.31 -23.93
CA GLY A 291 -7.47 7.06 -24.65
C GLY A 291 -6.53 5.96 -24.15
N SER A 292 -7.08 4.87 -23.64
CA SER A 292 -6.33 3.72 -23.14
C SER A 292 -6.62 2.45 -23.93
N SER A 293 -5.57 1.67 -24.20
CA SER A 293 -5.68 0.37 -24.87
C SER A 293 -6.30 -0.73 -24.00
N ARG A 294 -6.53 -0.48 -22.72
CA ARG A 294 -7.12 -1.45 -21.80
C ARG A 294 -8.63 -1.61 -21.96
N PHE A 295 -9.29 -0.58 -22.52
CA PHE A 295 -10.74 -0.53 -22.69
C PHE A 295 -11.22 -1.01 -24.05
N GLY A 296 -12.52 -1.25 -24.11
CA GLY A 296 -13.21 -1.70 -25.31
C GLY A 296 -13.06 -0.75 -26.49
N VAL A 297 -13.13 -1.29 -27.70
CA VAL A 297 -12.94 -0.51 -28.92
C VAL A 297 -13.91 0.67 -29.04
N ASN A 298 -15.12 0.53 -28.48
CA ASN A 298 -16.15 1.55 -28.51
C ASN A 298 -15.95 2.66 -27.47
N ASN A 299 -15.15 2.42 -26.41
CA ASN A 299 -15.03 3.30 -25.23
C ASN A 299 -13.58 3.51 -24.77
N LYS A 300 -12.62 3.44 -25.69
CA LYS A 300 -11.19 3.68 -25.37
C LYS A 300 -10.94 5.07 -24.82
N TRP A 301 -11.68 6.05 -25.33
CA TRP A 301 -11.51 7.47 -25.05
C TRP A 301 -12.58 7.98 -24.10
N ALA A 302 -12.17 8.78 -23.11
CA ALA A 302 -13.10 9.40 -22.15
C ALA A 302 -12.65 10.83 -21.81
N PRO A 303 -13.61 11.77 -21.66
CA PRO A 303 -13.35 13.14 -21.21
C PRO A 303 -13.41 13.21 -19.68
N PHE A 304 -12.47 13.96 -19.11
CA PHE A 304 -12.44 14.31 -17.69
C PHE A 304 -12.27 15.81 -17.56
N TRP A 305 -12.86 16.42 -16.56
CA TRP A 305 -12.82 17.87 -16.39
C TRP A 305 -12.96 18.27 -14.94
N SER A 306 -12.49 19.45 -14.60
CA SER A 306 -12.74 20.05 -13.29
C SER A 306 -12.88 21.57 -13.40
N ILE A 307 -13.62 22.13 -12.47
CA ILE A 307 -13.72 23.55 -12.21
C ILE A 307 -13.51 23.80 -10.73
N GLY A 308 -12.77 24.85 -10.40
CA GLY A 308 -12.54 25.27 -9.03
C GLY A 308 -12.58 26.79 -8.89
N ALA A 309 -13.05 27.24 -7.75
CA ALA A 309 -13.04 28.63 -7.38
C ALA A 309 -12.48 28.78 -5.97
N LYS A 310 -11.69 29.86 -5.74
CA LYS A 310 -11.18 30.23 -4.44
C LYS A 310 -11.36 31.73 -4.25
N TYR A 311 -11.89 32.11 -3.09
CA TYR A 311 -12.06 33.49 -2.70
C TYR A 311 -11.29 33.76 -1.41
N ARG A 312 -10.29 34.62 -1.51
CA ARG A 312 -9.48 35.08 -0.40
C ARG A 312 -10.12 36.33 0.22
N ILE A 313 -11.01 36.09 1.15
CA ILE A 313 -11.82 37.14 1.80
C ILE A 313 -10.94 38.12 2.60
N SER A 314 -9.88 37.62 3.23
CA SER A 314 -8.94 38.41 4.01
C SER A 314 -8.28 39.54 3.21
N ASN A 315 -8.27 39.48 1.88
CA ASN A 315 -7.72 40.53 1.03
C ASN A 315 -8.74 41.63 0.68
N GLU A 316 -9.98 41.54 1.15
CA GLU A 316 -11.00 42.56 0.95
C GLU A 316 -10.78 43.75 1.91
N SER A 317 -11.14 44.97 1.46
CA SER A 317 -10.98 46.19 2.24
C SER A 317 -11.82 46.20 3.53
N PHE A 318 -12.99 45.55 3.54
CA PHE A 318 -13.82 45.45 4.73
C PHE A 318 -13.23 44.52 5.81
N MET A 319 -12.25 43.67 5.46
CA MET A 319 -11.53 42.80 6.39
C MET A 319 -10.29 43.46 7.02
N GLU A 320 -9.96 44.68 6.68
CA GLU A 320 -8.73 45.34 7.12
C GLU A 320 -8.64 45.47 8.65
N ASN A 321 -9.77 45.75 9.31
CA ASN A 321 -9.86 45.82 10.77
C ASN A 321 -9.77 44.46 11.48
N THR A 322 -9.91 43.37 10.77
CA THR A 322 -9.85 41.99 11.33
C THR A 322 -8.43 41.39 11.26
N LYS A 323 -7.51 42.00 10.50
CA LYS A 323 -6.15 41.47 10.27
C LYS A 323 -5.33 41.23 11.53
N SER A 324 -5.66 41.94 12.63
CA SER A 324 -5.00 41.74 13.91
C SER A 324 -5.28 40.39 14.57
N TRP A 325 -6.41 39.80 14.27
CA TRP A 325 -6.80 38.47 14.82
C TRP A 325 -7.13 37.44 13.77
N LEU A 326 -7.58 37.80 12.55
CA LEU A 326 -7.87 36.91 11.42
C LEU A 326 -7.01 37.38 10.23
N THR A 327 -5.84 36.75 10.11
CA THR A 327 -4.79 37.16 9.16
C THR A 327 -5.08 36.63 7.75
N ASP A 328 -5.63 35.46 7.64
CA ASP A 328 -6.11 34.90 6.37
C ASP A 328 -7.47 34.23 6.57
N LEU A 329 -8.36 34.46 5.61
CA LEU A 329 -9.62 33.72 5.46
C LEU A 329 -9.86 33.48 4.00
N THR A 330 -9.87 32.20 3.64
CA THR A 330 -10.05 31.75 2.26
C THR A 330 -11.13 30.66 2.22
N ILE A 331 -12.09 30.79 1.31
CA ILE A 331 -13.08 29.74 0.98
C ILE A 331 -12.72 29.19 -0.40
N ARG A 332 -12.79 27.90 -0.54
CA ARG A 332 -12.55 27.19 -1.81
C ARG A 332 -13.64 26.18 -2.10
N GLY A 333 -13.90 25.95 -3.37
CA GLY A 333 -14.78 24.87 -3.80
C GLY A 333 -14.36 24.36 -5.16
N SER A 334 -14.50 23.07 -5.35
CA SER A 334 -14.21 22.44 -6.63
C SER A 334 -15.19 21.32 -6.94
N TYR A 335 -15.41 21.09 -8.23
CA TYR A 335 -16.13 19.94 -8.73
C TYR A 335 -15.49 19.45 -10.01
N GLY A 336 -15.37 18.11 -10.16
CA GLY A 336 -14.79 17.55 -11.37
C GLY A 336 -14.91 16.04 -11.43
N THR A 337 -14.44 15.49 -12.55
CA THR A 337 -14.40 14.05 -12.79
C THR A 337 -12.99 13.60 -13.09
N VAL A 338 -12.63 12.41 -12.60
CA VAL A 338 -11.37 11.70 -12.95
C VAL A 338 -11.69 10.27 -13.36
N GLY A 339 -10.90 9.74 -14.30
CA GLY A 339 -10.99 8.36 -14.75
C GLY A 339 -10.04 7.44 -13.99
N ASN A 340 -10.44 6.18 -13.83
CA ASN A 340 -9.58 5.10 -13.40
C ASN A 340 -9.43 4.08 -14.53
N GLN A 341 -8.16 3.74 -14.88
CA GLN A 341 -7.81 2.72 -15.86
C GLN A 341 -7.11 1.50 -15.23
N ASP A 342 -7.12 1.38 -13.92
CA ASP A 342 -6.44 0.29 -13.24
C ASP A 342 -7.24 -1.01 -13.32
N ILE A 343 -7.22 -1.59 -14.50
CA ILE A 343 -7.78 -2.89 -14.87
C ILE A 343 -6.70 -3.75 -15.53
N GLY A 344 -6.94 -5.05 -15.62
CA GLY A 344 -6.02 -6.00 -16.24
C GLY A 344 -5.59 -5.60 -17.66
N TYR A 345 -4.42 -6.04 -18.07
CA TYR A 345 -4.01 -5.94 -19.47
C TYR A 345 -4.99 -6.74 -20.34
N TYR A 346 -5.38 -6.17 -21.47
CA TYR A 346 -6.30 -6.81 -22.43
C TYR A 346 -7.69 -7.16 -21.86
N ALA A 347 -8.13 -6.48 -20.81
CA ALA A 347 -9.38 -6.77 -20.09
C ALA A 347 -10.63 -6.76 -20.98
N ALA A 348 -10.62 -5.97 -22.05
CA ALA A 348 -11.74 -5.87 -23.00
C ALA A 348 -11.66 -6.88 -24.16
N MET A 349 -10.58 -7.64 -24.29
CA MET A 349 -10.33 -8.52 -25.44
C MET A 349 -10.81 -9.96 -25.16
N GLY A 350 -11.19 -10.67 -26.22
CA GLY A 350 -11.35 -12.13 -26.17
C GLY A 350 -9.98 -12.79 -26.17
N LEU A 351 -9.74 -13.65 -25.20
CA LEU A 351 -8.45 -14.31 -25.01
C LEU A 351 -8.58 -15.82 -25.06
N TYR A 352 -7.49 -16.48 -25.45
CA TYR A 352 -7.37 -17.94 -25.47
C TYR A 352 -6.20 -18.37 -24.58
N ASN A 353 -6.39 -19.47 -23.86
CA ASN A 353 -5.32 -20.19 -23.20
C ASN A 353 -4.75 -21.25 -24.11
N TYR A 354 -3.43 -21.24 -24.24
CA TYR A 354 -2.65 -22.27 -24.94
C TYR A 354 -2.03 -23.21 -23.90
N GLY A 355 -1.40 -24.29 -24.36
CA GLY A 355 -0.80 -25.32 -23.48
C GLY A 355 -1.71 -26.51 -23.24
N TYR A 356 -2.87 -26.56 -23.88
CA TYR A 356 -3.72 -27.74 -23.91
C TYR A 356 -3.30 -28.67 -25.06
N SER A 357 -3.57 -29.93 -24.89
CA SER A 357 -3.30 -30.96 -25.91
C SER A 357 -4.57 -31.76 -26.18
N TYR A 358 -4.90 -31.92 -27.47
CA TYR A 358 -5.92 -32.83 -27.93
C TYR A 358 -5.29 -33.88 -28.83
N ASN A 359 -5.37 -35.14 -28.43
CA ASN A 359 -4.78 -36.28 -29.14
C ASN A 359 -3.30 -36.05 -29.53
N GLY A 360 -2.49 -35.55 -28.57
CA GLY A 360 -1.06 -35.25 -28.73
C GLY A 360 -0.72 -34.00 -29.56
N LYS A 361 -1.73 -33.26 -30.04
CA LYS A 361 -1.52 -32.00 -30.79
C LYS A 361 -1.76 -30.77 -29.89
N PRO A 362 -0.95 -29.72 -30.04
CA PRO A 362 -1.19 -28.47 -29.31
C PRO A 362 -2.59 -27.92 -29.60
N GLY A 363 -3.28 -27.47 -28.56
CA GLY A 363 -4.60 -26.88 -28.62
C GLY A 363 -4.72 -25.59 -27.86
N ALA A 364 -5.82 -24.87 -28.11
CA ALA A 364 -6.18 -23.66 -27.37
C ALA A 364 -7.66 -23.71 -26.99
N ILE A 365 -7.99 -23.16 -25.82
CA ILE A 365 -9.37 -23.01 -25.37
C ILE A 365 -9.69 -21.52 -25.13
N PRO A 366 -10.92 -21.06 -25.38
CA PRO A 366 -11.34 -19.73 -24.98
C PRO A 366 -11.16 -19.55 -23.46
N TYR A 367 -10.57 -18.43 -23.07
CA TYR A 367 -10.29 -18.10 -21.67
C TYR A 367 -11.13 -16.91 -21.17
N GLN A 368 -11.25 -15.87 -21.99
CA GLN A 368 -11.94 -14.65 -21.65
C GLN A 368 -12.83 -14.21 -22.81
N ILE A 369 -14.08 -13.87 -22.49
CA ILE A 369 -15.01 -13.30 -23.48
C ILE A 369 -14.70 -11.82 -23.72
N ALA A 370 -14.79 -11.37 -24.97
CA ALA A 370 -14.60 -9.97 -25.34
C ALA A 370 -15.74 -9.09 -24.82
N ASN A 371 -15.38 -7.88 -24.34
CA ASN A 371 -16.34 -6.81 -24.07
C ASN A 371 -15.91 -5.52 -24.80
N PRO A 372 -16.39 -5.28 -26.04
CA PRO A 372 -16.05 -4.08 -26.80
C PRO A 372 -16.57 -2.79 -26.17
N ASP A 373 -17.53 -2.87 -25.25
CA ASP A 373 -18.18 -1.74 -24.58
C ASP A 373 -17.60 -1.45 -23.19
N LEU A 374 -16.57 -2.20 -22.74
CA LEU A 374 -15.91 -1.93 -21.48
C LEU A 374 -15.30 -0.52 -21.48
N LYS A 375 -15.70 0.31 -20.51
CA LYS A 375 -15.33 1.71 -20.42
C LYS A 375 -14.63 2.07 -19.12
N TRP A 376 -14.14 3.29 -19.04
CA TRP A 376 -13.51 3.86 -17.85
C TRP A 376 -14.46 3.89 -16.65
N GLU A 377 -13.94 3.59 -15.47
CA GLU A 377 -14.58 3.98 -14.22
C GLU A 377 -14.42 5.49 -14.03
N THR A 378 -15.46 6.15 -13.59
CA THR A 378 -15.48 7.61 -13.40
C THR A 378 -15.75 7.96 -11.95
N VAL A 379 -14.90 8.80 -11.37
CA VAL A 379 -15.08 9.35 -10.03
C VAL A 379 -15.43 10.82 -10.15
N ALA A 380 -16.66 11.17 -9.80
CA ALA A 380 -17.11 12.55 -9.62
C ALA A 380 -16.75 13.00 -8.19
N LYS A 381 -16.03 14.12 -8.07
CA LYS A 381 -15.59 14.68 -6.78
C LYS A 381 -16.11 16.09 -6.60
N ALA A 382 -16.75 16.35 -5.47
CA ALA A 382 -17.10 17.68 -4.98
C ALA A 382 -16.31 17.94 -3.69
N ASP A 383 -15.74 19.12 -3.57
CA ASP A 383 -14.99 19.56 -2.41
C ASP A 383 -15.31 21.01 -2.08
N ILE A 384 -15.52 21.32 -0.78
CA ILE A 384 -15.72 22.66 -0.27
C ILE A 384 -14.86 22.79 0.98
N GLY A 385 -13.97 23.79 1.00
CA GLY A 385 -13.03 23.99 2.10
C GLY A 385 -12.93 25.43 2.57
N ILE A 386 -12.58 25.56 3.84
CA ILE A 386 -12.27 26.83 4.50
C ILE A 386 -10.86 26.74 5.05
N HIS A 387 -10.05 27.75 4.76
CA HIS A 387 -8.75 27.98 5.37
C HIS A 387 -8.79 29.27 6.15
N ALA A 388 -8.41 29.25 7.41
CA ALA A 388 -8.35 30.41 8.28
C ALA A 388 -7.05 30.45 9.09
N VAL A 389 -6.46 31.63 9.20
CA VAL A 389 -5.27 31.87 10.05
C VAL A 389 -5.61 32.91 11.08
N PHE A 390 -5.55 32.53 12.35
CA PHE A 390 -5.84 33.43 13.49
C PHE A 390 -4.54 33.82 14.18
N PHE A 391 -4.41 35.15 14.49
CA PHE A 391 -3.30 35.73 15.25
C PHE A 391 -1.91 35.39 14.68
N GLU A 392 -1.80 35.04 13.36
CA GLU A 392 -0.58 34.53 12.72
C GLU A 392 -0.02 33.23 13.38
N ARG A 393 -0.81 32.57 14.19
CA ARG A 393 -0.38 31.43 15.02
C ARG A 393 -1.22 30.20 14.91
N LEU A 394 -2.49 30.33 14.64
CA LEU A 394 -3.42 29.20 14.53
C LEU A 394 -3.94 29.11 13.09
N THR A 395 -3.52 28.08 12.38
CA THR A 395 -4.07 27.73 11.07
C THR A 395 -5.11 26.64 11.25
N LEU A 396 -6.29 26.87 10.71
CA LEU A 396 -7.40 25.92 10.64
C LEU A 396 -7.75 25.68 9.17
N GLU A 397 -7.77 24.40 8.75
CA GLU A 397 -8.38 23.98 7.48
C GLU A 397 -9.47 22.97 7.76
N VAL A 398 -10.60 23.14 7.09
CA VAL A 398 -11.74 22.22 7.15
C VAL A 398 -12.26 22.03 5.75
N ASP A 399 -12.29 20.78 5.30
CA ASP A 399 -12.81 20.42 3.98
C ASP A 399 -13.93 19.38 4.12
N TYR A 400 -14.99 19.60 3.41
CA TYR A 400 -16.04 18.60 3.17
C TYR A 400 -15.91 18.09 1.75
N TYR A 401 -15.86 16.77 1.60
CA TYR A 401 -15.79 16.14 0.30
C TYR A 401 -16.92 15.12 0.08
N ASN A 402 -17.32 14.97 -1.18
CA ASN A 402 -18.16 13.88 -1.66
C ASN A 402 -17.57 13.32 -2.95
N GLN A 403 -17.29 12.03 -2.96
CA GLN A 403 -16.73 11.31 -4.09
C GLN A 403 -17.69 10.19 -4.47
N ARG A 404 -18.18 10.20 -5.71
CA ARG A 404 -19.05 9.17 -6.25
C ARG A 404 -18.37 8.46 -7.42
N THR A 405 -17.98 7.21 -7.20
CA THR A 405 -17.45 6.33 -8.23
C THR A 405 -18.59 5.69 -8.97
N LYS A 406 -18.65 5.91 -10.26
CA LYS A 406 -19.64 5.34 -11.18
C LYS A 406 -18.95 4.40 -12.16
N ASP A 407 -19.77 3.51 -12.75
CA ASP A 407 -19.32 2.59 -13.76
C ASP A 407 -18.16 1.69 -13.27
N MET A 408 -18.17 1.32 -11.97
CA MET A 408 -17.19 0.41 -11.40
C MET A 408 -17.20 -0.92 -12.14
N ILE A 409 -16.01 -1.45 -12.40
CA ILE A 409 -15.84 -2.67 -13.18
C ILE A 409 -15.88 -3.87 -12.24
N PHE A 410 -16.78 -4.80 -12.52
CA PHE A 410 -16.92 -6.07 -11.80
C PHE A 410 -16.97 -7.25 -12.75
N ASP A 411 -16.50 -8.40 -12.26
CA ASP A 411 -16.80 -9.69 -12.85
C ASP A 411 -18.27 -10.05 -12.61
N VAL A 412 -19.06 -10.01 -13.68
CA VAL A 412 -20.47 -10.37 -13.66
C VAL A 412 -20.60 -11.84 -14.00
N PRO A 413 -21.13 -12.68 -13.11
CA PRO A 413 -21.31 -14.10 -13.38
C PRO A 413 -22.18 -14.35 -14.62
N LEU A 414 -21.80 -15.32 -15.42
CA LEU A 414 -22.54 -15.80 -16.57
C LEU A 414 -23.05 -17.22 -16.33
N SER A 415 -24.12 -17.60 -17.05
CA SER A 415 -24.51 -19.01 -17.12
C SER A 415 -23.39 -19.83 -17.76
N TYR A 416 -23.01 -20.93 -17.17
CA TYR A 416 -22.00 -21.84 -17.73
C TYR A 416 -22.35 -22.37 -19.14
N THR A 417 -23.59 -22.27 -19.56
CA THR A 417 -24.01 -22.57 -20.95
C THR A 417 -23.35 -21.66 -21.99
N THR A 418 -22.82 -20.49 -21.57
CA THR A 418 -22.04 -19.60 -22.45
C THR A 418 -20.61 -20.09 -22.70
N GLY A 419 -20.13 -21.08 -21.93
CA GLY A 419 -18.73 -21.52 -21.92
C GLY A 419 -17.78 -20.65 -21.09
N PHE A 420 -18.30 -19.61 -20.38
CA PHE A 420 -17.53 -18.71 -19.54
C PHE A 420 -18.15 -18.55 -18.16
N GLY A 421 -17.33 -18.36 -17.12
CA GLY A 421 -17.82 -18.14 -15.76
C GLY A 421 -18.27 -16.72 -15.49
N SER A 422 -17.63 -15.73 -16.09
CA SER A 422 -17.92 -14.30 -15.89
C SER A 422 -17.53 -13.43 -17.09
N ILE A 423 -17.98 -12.18 -17.05
CA ILE A 423 -17.57 -11.12 -17.98
C ILE A 423 -17.36 -9.82 -17.20
N LEU A 424 -16.28 -9.08 -17.49
CA LEU A 424 -16.07 -7.74 -16.95
C LEU A 424 -17.07 -6.73 -17.51
N LYS A 425 -17.81 -6.04 -16.62
CA LYS A 425 -18.79 -4.98 -16.99
C LYS A 425 -18.73 -3.80 -16.04
N ASN A 426 -19.11 -2.63 -16.55
CA ASN A 426 -19.26 -1.40 -15.78
C ASN A 426 -20.67 -1.34 -15.15
N VAL A 427 -20.81 -1.75 -13.89
CA VAL A 427 -22.15 -1.97 -13.29
C VAL A 427 -22.29 -1.49 -11.85
N GLY A 428 -21.20 -1.15 -11.18
CA GLY A 428 -21.21 -0.74 -9.76
C GLY A 428 -21.19 0.76 -9.55
N GLU A 429 -21.63 1.18 -8.36
CA GLU A 429 -21.55 2.56 -7.90
C GLU A 429 -21.27 2.61 -6.39
N MET A 430 -20.35 3.52 -5.97
CA MET A 430 -19.94 3.69 -4.57
C MET A 430 -19.79 5.17 -4.24
N GLU A 431 -20.13 5.54 -3.02
CA GLU A 431 -19.95 6.89 -2.48
C GLU A 431 -18.98 6.87 -1.31
N ASN A 432 -18.06 7.85 -1.29
CA ASN A 432 -17.24 8.20 -0.12
C ASN A 432 -17.47 9.67 0.18
N LYS A 433 -17.85 10.00 1.40
CA LYS A 433 -18.02 11.37 1.82
C LYS A 433 -17.50 11.56 3.25
N GLY A 434 -17.00 12.75 3.52
CA GLY A 434 -16.42 12.99 4.83
C GLY A 434 -16.03 14.42 5.06
N ILE A 435 -15.44 14.62 6.24
CA ILE A 435 -14.84 15.87 6.66
C ILE A 435 -13.40 15.63 7.01
N GLU A 436 -12.54 16.48 6.51
CA GLU A 436 -11.11 16.53 6.84
C GLU A 436 -10.81 17.84 7.53
N PHE A 437 -9.91 17.81 8.52
CA PHE A 437 -9.45 19.02 9.15
C PHE A 437 -7.97 18.93 9.54
N LEU A 438 -7.33 20.08 9.45
CA LEU A 438 -5.96 20.31 9.88
C LEU A 438 -5.94 21.51 10.81
N ILE A 439 -5.29 21.34 11.95
CA ILE A 439 -5.02 22.39 12.91
C ILE A 439 -3.51 22.48 13.11
N ASN A 440 -2.91 23.63 12.80
CA ASN A 440 -1.54 23.93 13.17
C ASN A 440 -1.55 25.14 14.11
N ALA A 441 -1.03 24.94 15.31
CA ALA A 441 -0.99 26.00 16.32
C ALA A 441 0.45 26.23 16.78
N ASN A 442 0.94 27.47 16.62
CA ASN A 442 2.10 27.95 17.33
C ASN A 442 1.64 28.47 18.70
N VAL A 443 1.58 27.57 19.69
CA VAL A 443 0.97 27.82 21.00
C VAL A 443 1.77 28.87 21.77
N LEU A 444 3.09 28.77 21.72
CA LEU A 444 3.98 29.69 22.39
C LEU A 444 5.25 29.89 21.57
N ARG A 445 5.63 31.15 21.34
CA ARG A 445 6.87 31.49 20.67
C ARG A 445 7.47 32.73 21.28
N ASN A 446 8.66 32.58 21.86
CA ASN A 446 9.48 33.67 22.33
C ASN A 446 10.95 33.43 21.92
N LYS A 447 11.88 34.26 22.42
CA LYS A 447 13.29 34.18 22.04
C LYS A 447 13.95 32.82 22.33
N ASP A 448 13.57 32.20 23.43
CA ASP A 448 14.23 30.99 23.96
C ASP A 448 13.36 29.73 23.84
N PHE A 449 12.05 29.87 23.59
CA PHE A 449 11.10 28.76 23.60
C PHE A 449 10.11 28.84 22.43
N SER A 450 9.87 27.72 21.78
CA SER A 450 8.82 27.53 20.77
C SER A 450 8.08 26.22 21.02
N TRP A 451 6.75 26.28 20.95
CA TRP A 451 5.88 25.15 21.06
C TRP A 451 4.85 25.16 19.94
N ASP A 452 4.99 24.19 19.03
CA ASP A 452 4.10 24.00 17.90
C ASP A 452 3.32 22.70 18.06
N VAL A 453 2.04 22.73 17.74
CA VAL A 453 1.11 21.59 17.78
C VAL A 453 0.49 21.42 16.41
N ARG A 454 0.43 20.19 15.91
CA ARG A 454 -0.27 19.81 14.69
C ARG A 454 -1.28 18.71 14.98
N PHE A 455 -2.49 18.87 14.48
CA PHE A 455 -3.52 17.85 14.51
C PHE A 455 -4.15 17.72 13.13
N THR A 456 -4.31 16.48 12.67
CA THR A 456 -5.04 16.14 11.44
C THR A 456 -6.08 15.10 11.75
N GLY A 457 -7.27 15.21 11.15
CA GLY A 457 -8.32 14.25 11.35
C GLY A 457 -9.22 14.12 10.13
N THR A 458 -9.67 12.90 9.87
CA THR A 458 -10.59 12.57 8.78
C THR A 458 -11.69 11.66 9.31
N ALA A 459 -12.95 12.08 9.10
CA ALA A 459 -14.13 11.24 9.28
C ALA A 459 -14.68 10.89 7.90
N ASN A 460 -14.58 9.62 7.51
CA ASN A 460 -15.07 9.12 6.22
C ASN A 460 -16.25 8.18 6.39
N LYS A 461 -17.21 8.25 5.45
CA LYS A 461 -18.29 7.28 5.32
C LYS A 461 -18.30 6.72 3.91
N ASN A 462 -18.02 5.42 3.80
CA ASN A 462 -18.15 4.65 2.57
C ASN A 462 -19.56 4.05 2.45
N LYS A 463 -20.10 3.97 1.24
CA LYS A 463 -21.40 3.34 0.97
C LYS A 463 -21.46 2.79 -0.45
N ILE A 464 -21.86 1.53 -0.60
CA ILE A 464 -22.22 0.93 -1.88
C ILE A 464 -23.59 1.46 -2.30
N ILE A 465 -23.67 2.05 -3.49
CA ILE A 465 -24.91 2.62 -4.03
C ILE A 465 -25.60 1.66 -5.00
N LYS A 466 -24.76 0.92 -5.79
CA LYS A 466 -25.26 -0.03 -6.78
C LYS A 466 -24.29 -1.18 -6.95
N LEU A 467 -24.82 -2.38 -7.17
CA LEU A 467 -24.07 -3.59 -7.54
C LEU A 467 -24.45 -4.08 -8.94
N ALA A 468 -23.71 -5.04 -9.45
CA ALA A 468 -23.96 -5.70 -10.73
C ALA A 468 -25.29 -6.46 -10.77
N THR A 469 -25.70 -7.00 -9.63
CA THR A 469 -26.95 -7.74 -9.43
C THR A 469 -27.70 -7.11 -8.25
N GLU A 470 -29.00 -7.35 -8.14
CA GLU A 470 -29.77 -6.94 -6.97
C GLU A 470 -29.40 -7.72 -5.70
N LYS A 471 -28.78 -8.90 -5.88
CA LYS A 471 -28.35 -9.74 -4.77
C LYS A 471 -27.00 -9.26 -4.22
N PRO A 472 -26.83 -9.28 -2.89
CA PRO A 472 -25.52 -9.05 -2.28
C PRO A 472 -24.45 -10.04 -2.79
N ILE A 473 -23.20 -9.61 -2.76
CA ILE A 473 -22.05 -10.46 -3.05
C ILE A 473 -21.44 -10.88 -1.71
N GLU A 474 -21.55 -12.15 -1.38
CA GLU A 474 -21.02 -12.74 -0.16
C GLU A 474 -19.63 -13.32 -0.43
N ASN A 475 -18.67 -12.96 0.41
CA ASN A 475 -17.33 -13.54 0.46
C ASN A 475 -17.17 -14.28 1.81
N THR A 476 -16.04 -14.94 2.01
CA THR A 476 -15.78 -15.74 3.22
C THR A 476 -16.02 -14.99 4.53
N LEU A 477 -15.64 -13.72 4.63
CA LEU A 477 -15.72 -12.93 5.86
C LEU A 477 -16.53 -11.63 5.68
N THR A 478 -16.86 -11.24 4.44
CA THR A 478 -17.41 -9.92 4.14
C THR A 478 -18.59 -10.01 3.19
N ILE A 479 -19.44 -8.99 3.21
CA ILE A 479 -20.56 -8.83 2.28
C ILE A 479 -20.47 -7.49 1.57
N ARG A 480 -20.73 -7.48 0.27
CA ARG A 480 -20.99 -6.28 -0.50
C ARG A 480 -22.49 -6.17 -0.73
N LYS A 481 -23.12 -5.27 -0.01
CA LYS A 481 -24.58 -5.05 -0.04
C LYS A 481 -24.87 -3.57 -0.26
N VAL A 482 -25.86 -3.27 -1.08
CA VAL A 482 -26.29 -1.88 -1.29
C VAL A 482 -26.73 -1.28 0.05
N GLY A 483 -26.21 -0.10 0.34
CA GLY A 483 -26.45 0.61 1.61
C GLY A 483 -25.35 0.44 2.65
N GLU A 484 -24.53 -0.59 2.55
CA GLU A 484 -23.42 -0.89 3.46
C GLU A 484 -22.08 -0.38 2.93
N ALA A 485 -21.07 -0.35 3.82
CA ALA A 485 -19.69 -0.07 3.45
C ALA A 485 -19.09 -1.25 2.67
N TYR A 486 -18.11 -0.97 1.82
CA TYR A 486 -17.46 -1.99 0.97
C TYR A 486 -16.80 -3.12 1.76
N ASN A 487 -16.19 -2.77 2.92
CA ASN A 487 -15.48 -3.69 3.80
C ASN A 487 -16.31 -4.08 5.03
N THR A 488 -17.58 -4.43 4.83
CA THR A 488 -18.48 -4.85 5.89
C THR A 488 -18.30 -6.32 6.21
N PHE A 489 -18.00 -6.63 7.47
CA PHE A 489 -17.88 -8.00 7.96
C PHE A 489 -19.26 -8.66 8.06
N TYR A 490 -19.34 -9.89 7.54
CA TYR A 490 -20.54 -10.71 7.48
C TYR A 490 -20.19 -12.15 7.80
N MET A 491 -20.60 -12.61 8.97
CA MET A 491 -20.23 -13.91 9.52
C MET A 491 -21.17 -14.32 10.65
N PRO A 492 -21.11 -15.58 11.13
CA PRO A 492 -21.81 -15.99 12.35
C PRO A 492 -21.40 -15.09 13.54
N GLU A 493 -22.40 -14.58 14.26
CA GLU A 493 -22.16 -13.75 15.44
C GLU A 493 -22.05 -14.62 16.67
N TYR A 494 -20.88 -14.58 17.33
CA TYR A 494 -20.60 -15.33 18.55
C TYR A 494 -21.39 -14.75 19.72
N ALA A 495 -22.10 -15.61 20.46
CA ALA A 495 -22.97 -15.25 21.57
C ALA A 495 -22.38 -15.63 22.95
N GLY A 496 -21.10 -16.00 23.00
CA GLY A 496 -20.40 -16.42 24.21
C GLY A 496 -20.43 -17.92 24.45
N VAL A 497 -20.26 -18.31 25.71
CA VAL A 497 -20.22 -19.70 26.18
C VAL A 497 -21.46 -19.97 27.02
N ASP A 498 -22.03 -21.17 26.89
CA ASP A 498 -23.08 -21.64 27.78
C ASP A 498 -22.49 -21.89 29.19
N PRO A 499 -22.95 -21.14 30.23
CA PRO A 499 -22.39 -21.29 31.56
C PRO A 499 -22.56 -22.68 32.18
N GLU A 500 -23.58 -23.43 31.76
CA GLU A 500 -23.88 -24.75 32.32
C GLU A 500 -23.08 -25.88 31.66
N THR A 501 -22.81 -25.77 30.37
CA THR A 501 -22.20 -26.87 29.59
C THR A 501 -20.82 -26.56 29.03
N GLY A 502 -20.41 -25.28 29.02
CA GLY A 502 -19.12 -24.83 28.49
C GLY A 502 -19.03 -24.86 26.96
N GLU A 503 -20.15 -25.01 26.27
CA GLU A 503 -20.19 -25.06 24.82
C GLU A 503 -20.26 -23.66 24.22
N ALA A 504 -19.64 -23.49 23.04
CA ALA A 504 -19.75 -22.25 22.26
C ALA A 504 -21.19 -22.03 21.81
N MET A 505 -21.64 -20.77 21.78
CA MET A 505 -22.96 -20.38 21.30
C MET A 505 -22.83 -19.30 20.23
N TRP A 506 -23.75 -19.31 19.29
CA TRP A 506 -23.93 -18.29 18.26
C TRP A 506 -25.38 -17.81 18.23
N TYR A 507 -25.59 -16.59 17.74
CA TYR A 507 -26.94 -16.13 17.46
C TYR A 507 -27.51 -16.85 16.24
N LYS A 508 -28.75 -17.35 16.35
CA LYS A 508 -29.44 -18.10 15.30
C LYS A 508 -30.07 -17.14 14.28
N GLY A 509 -29.92 -17.47 13.00
CA GLY A 509 -30.49 -16.66 11.93
C GLY A 509 -29.83 -15.30 11.76
N GLN A 510 -30.43 -14.48 10.88
CA GLN A 510 -29.88 -13.16 10.53
C GLN A 510 -30.25 -12.06 11.53
N GLU A 511 -31.30 -12.23 12.31
CA GLU A 511 -31.83 -11.27 13.28
C GLU A 511 -32.34 -11.98 14.54
N GLY A 512 -32.55 -11.24 15.63
CA GLY A 512 -33.05 -11.75 16.89
C GLY A 512 -31.99 -12.22 17.86
N ASP A 513 -32.41 -12.64 19.08
CA ASP A 513 -31.51 -13.01 20.20
C ASP A 513 -31.52 -14.50 20.50
N GLU A 514 -32.20 -15.32 19.69
CA GLU A 514 -32.19 -16.77 19.85
C GLU A 514 -30.77 -17.30 19.62
N LYS A 515 -30.31 -18.18 20.54
CA LYS A 515 -28.98 -18.74 20.51
C LYS A 515 -29.02 -20.21 20.13
N THR A 516 -27.97 -20.68 19.48
CA THR A 516 -27.76 -22.09 19.14
C THR A 516 -26.33 -22.51 19.47
N LYS A 517 -26.15 -23.77 19.82
CA LYS A 517 -24.83 -24.41 19.99
C LYS A 517 -24.33 -25.05 18.69
N ASN A 518 -25.14 -25.06 17.64
CA ASN A 518 -24.78 -25.59 16.34
C ASN A 518 -24.44 -24.43 15.40
N VAL A 519 -23.17 -24.26 15.07
CA VAL A 519 -22.68 -23.20 14.19
C VAL A 519 -23.34 -23.22 12.80
N ASN A 520 -23.79 -24.38 12.33
CA ASN A 520 -24.48 -24.50 11.03
C ASN A 520 -25.90 -23.91 11.04
N GLU A 521 -26.49 -23.72 12.23
CA GLU A 521 -27.77 -23.03 12.41
C GLU A 521 -27.59 -21.54 12.66
N ALA A 522 -26.35 -21.11 12.93
CA ALA A 522 -26.03 -19.70 13.09
C ALA A 522 -26.18 -18.97 11.76
N GLY A 523 -27.00 -17.93 11.75
CA GLY A 523 -27.13 -17.08 10.57
C GLY A 523 -25.92 -16.18 10.40
N GLN A 524 -25.61 -15.83 9.18
CA GLN A 524 -24.61 -14.80 8.89
C GLN A 524 -25.18 -13.43 9.18
N ARG A 525 -24.45 -12.57 9.90
CA ARG A 525 -24.86 -11.24 10.34
C ARG A 525 -23.80 -10.19 9.99
N ILE A 526 -24.25 -8.94 9.86
CA ILE A 526 -23.33 -7.79 9.78
C ILE A 526 -22.82 -7.50 11.19
N VAL A 527 -21.52 -7.75 11.42
CA VAL A 527 -20.89 -7.64 12.74
C VAL A 527 -19.93 -6.47 12.87
N GLY A 528 -19.84 -5.63 11.85
CA GLY A 528 -19.04 -4.41 11.82
C GLY A 528 -18.38 -4.15 10.47
N SER A 529 -17.43 -3.20 10.43
CA SER A 529 -16.68 -2.85 9.23
C SER A 529 -15.19 -2.72 9.52
N ALA A 530 -14.35 -3.01 8.53
CA ALA A 530 -12.93 -2.73 8.59
C ALA A 530 -12.62 -1.24 8.34
N ASP A 531 -13.58 -0.47 7.83
CA ASP A 531 -13.39 0.95 7.57
C ASP A 531 -13.38 1.76 8.87
N PRO A 532 -12.35 2.59 9.11
CA PRO A 532 -12.30 3.44 10.28
C PRO A 532 -13.37 4.54 10.21
N LYS A 533 -13.98 4.85 11.36
CA LYS A 533 -14.91 5.97 11.48
C LYS A 533 -14.19 7.31 11.58
N PHE A 534 -13.01 7.29 12.23
CA PHE A 534 -12.18 8.48 12.42
C PHE A 534 -10.72 8.09 12.49
N TYR A 535 -9.86 8.80 11.76
CA TYR A 535 -8.41 8.55 11.77
C TYR A 535 -7.64 9.85 11.55
N GLY A 536 -6.38 9.87 11.95
CA GLY A 536 -5.55 11.06 11.82
C GLY A 536 -4.21 10.96 12.51
N GLY A 537 -3.66 12.12 12.84
CA GLY A 537 -2.38 12.23 13.52
C GLY A 537 -2.30 13.47 14.42
N PHE A 538 -1.48 13.35 15.43
CA PHE A 538 -1.16 14.42 16.35
C PHE A 538 0.35 14.50 16.50
N GLY A 539 0.91 15.70 16.40
CA GLY A 539 2.34 15.96 16.55
C GLY A 539 2.62 17.22 17.36
N MET A 540 3.75 17.24 18.04
CA MET A 540 4.26 18.39 18.77
C MET A 540 5.74 18.59 18.49
N ASN A 541 6.14 19.87 18.45
CA ASN A 541 7.54 20.30 18.39
C ASN A 541 7.80 21.31 19.52
N PHE A 542 8.81 21.04 20.32
CA PHE A 542 9.30 21.94 21.36
C PHE A 542 10.74 22.34 21.05
N LYS A 543 11.05 23.62 21.22
CA LYS A 543 12.45 24.12 21.17
C LYS A 543 12.72 24.95 22.40
N TYR A 544 13.84 24.70 23.06
CA TYR A 544 14.28 25.47 24.22
C TYR A 544 15.81 25.57 24.27
N LYS A 545 16.37 26.77 24.08
CA LYS A 545 17.81 27.07 24.23
C LYS A 545 18.76 26.05 23.58
N GLY A 546 18.48 25.67 22.33
CA GLY A 546 19.28 24.69 21.59
C GLY A 546 18.79 23.24 21.69
N PHE A 547 17.96 22.91 22.66
CA PHE A 547 17.24 21.63 22.67
C PHE A 547 16.03 21.69 21.75
N ASP A 548 15.81 20.66 20.97
CA ASP A 548 14.57 20.41 20.24
C ASP A 548 14.04 19.01 20.59
N PHE A 549 12.74 18.94 20.81
CA PHE A 549 12.03 17.70 21.05
C PHE A 549 10.80 17.65 20.17
N SER A 550 10.64 16.59 19.42
CA SER A 550 9.46 16.37 18.60
C SER A 550 8.93 14.96 18.75
N PHE A 551 7.62 14.82 18.64
CA PHE A 551 6.99 13.52 18.45
C PHE A 551 5.80 13.62 17.51
N ASP A 552 5.57 12.53 16.77
CA ASP A 552 4.43 12.35 15.89
C ASP A 552 3.71 11.05 16.22
N THR A 553 2.40 11.11 16.23
CA THR A 553 1.52 9.96 16.44
C THR A 553 0.57 9.79 15.27
N SER A 554 0.02 8.60 15.14
CA SER A 554 -1.15 8.32 14.29
C SER A 554 -2.17 7.52 15.08
N PHE A 555 -3.43 7.76 14.78
CA PHE A 555 -4.53 7.01 15.39
C PHE A 555 -5.56 6.60 14.35
N THR A 556 -6.26 5.51 14.66
CA THR A 556 -7.39 4.99 13.90
C THR A 556 -8.44 4.51 14.87
N LEU A 557 -9.69 4.89 14.68
CA LEU A 557 -10.77 4.61 15.63
C LEU A 557 -12.01 4.03 14.92
N GLY A 558 -12.63 3.06 15.56
CA GLY A 558 -13.96 2.55 15.20
C GLY A 558 -13.99 1.52 14.07
N ASN A 559 -12.84 1.02 13.64
CA ASN A 559 -12.74 -0.11 12.73
C ASN A 559 -12.67 -1.44 13.47
N LYS A 560 -12.98 -2.51 12.76
CA LYS A 560 -12.77 -3.89 13.20
C LYS A 560 -11.65 -4.55 12.39
N VAL A 561 -10.99 -5.54 12.99
CA VAL A 561 -9.96 -6.36 12.34
C VAL A 561 -10.26 -7.82 12.64
N TYR A 562 -10.34 -8.63 11.60
CA TYR A 562 -10.38 -10.08 11.75
C TYR A 562 -8.96 -10.61 11.94
N ASN A 563 -8.72 -11.26 13.07
CA ASN A 563 -7.39 -11.78 13.42
C ASN A 563 -7.35 -13.30 13.20
N SER A 564 -6.92 -13.72 12.02
CA SER A 564 -6.82 -15.14 11.66
C SER A 564 -5.73 -15.89 12.43
N GLY A 565 -4.62 -15.23 12.79
CA GLY A 565 -3.59 -15.80 13.66
C GLY A 565 -4.12 -16.09 15.05
N PHE A 566 -4.83 -15.13 15.63
CA PHE A 566 -5.48 -15.31 16.93
C PHE A 566 -6.56 -16.41 16.90
N ALA A 567 -7.27 -16.58 15.78
CA ALA A 567 -8.22 -17.67 15.62
C ALA A 567 -7.54 -19.04 15.73
N PHE A 568 -6.32 -19.15 15.23
CA PHE A 568 -5.51 -20.36 15.39
C PHE A 568 -5.07 -20.59 16.84
N ASP A 569 -4.62 -19.54 17.54
CA ASP A 569 -4.17 -19.63 18.93
C ASP A 569 -5.32 -19.82 19.93
N MET A 570 -6.54 -19.45 19.55
CA MET A 570 -7.75 -19.52 20.37
C MET A 570 -8.52 -20.83 20.22
N GLN A 571 -7.93 -21.84 19.57
CA GLN A 571 -8.51 -23.16 19.46
C GLN A 571 -8.75 -23.77 20.86
N VAL A 572 -9.77 -24.59 20.96
CA VAL A 572 -10.18 -25.26 22.20
C VAL A 572 -10.06 -26.78 22.14
N GLY A 573 -9.06 -27.25 21.38
CA GLY A 573 -8.70 -28.67 21.26
C GLY A 573 -8.94 -29.28 19.88
N HIS A 574 -9.36 -28.54 18.88
CA HIS A 574 -9.53 -29.04 17.52
C HIS A 574 -8.21 -29.59 16.96
N TYR A 575 -7.13 -28.81 17.05
CA TYR A 575 -5.76 -29.24 16.73
C TYR A 575 -5.00 -29.54 18.02
N PHE A 576 -5.30 -30.65 18.68
CA PHE A 576 -4.78 -30.97 20.03
C PHE A 576 -3.25 -31.11 20.12
N LEU A 577 -2.54 -31.16 18.99
CA LEU A 577 -1.07 -31.20 18.94
C LEU A 577 -0.43 -29.80 18.83
N GLY A 578 -1.19 -28.73 18.57
CA GLY A 578 -0.70 -27.38 18.46
C GLY A 578 -0.63 -26.66 19.83
N PRO A 579 0.18 -25.59 19.95
CA PRO A 579 0.13 -24.71 21.10
C PRO A 579 -1.20 -23.95 21.13
N VAL A 580 -1.61 -23.53 22.32
CA VAL A 580 -2.74 -22.64 22.52
C VAL A 580 -2.30 -21.41 23.31
N SER A 581 -2.98 -20.30 23.12
CA SER A 581 -2.72 -19.08 23.86
C SER A 581 -2.89 -19.28 25.37
N ASN A 582 -2.05 -18.63 26.18
CA ASN A 582 -2.24 -18.58 27.64
C ASN A 582 -3.62 -18.00 27.98
N TYR A 583 -4.16 -17.11 27.15
CA TYR A 583 -5.52 -16.60 27.33
C TYR A 583 -6.57 -17.72 27.32
N VAL A 584 -6.45 -18.71 26.43
CA VAL A 584 -7.32 -19.89 26.41
C VAL A 584 -7.14 -20.71 27.67
N TYR A 585 -5.89 -20.96 28.09
CA TYR A 585 -5.60 -21.71 29.29
C TYR A 585 -6.21 -21.07 30.54
N ASP A 586 -6.08 -19.78 30.71
CA ASP A 586 -6.51 -19.03 31.92
C ASP A 586 -8.02 -18.78 31.92
N ASN A 587 -8.64 -18.57 30.75
CA ASN A 587 -10.02 -18.13 30.66
C ASN A 587 -11.01 -19.20 30.13
N ARG A 588 -10.55 -20.41 29.81
CA ARG A 588 -11.48 -21.47 29.39
C ARG A 588 -12.50 -21.82 30.46
N TRP A 589 -13.71 -22.14 30.01
CA TRP A 589 -14.73 -22.69 30.92
C TRP A 589 -14.25 -23.99 31.58
N GLN A 590 -14.40 -24.14 32.86
CA GLN A 590 -13.90 -25.27 33.67
C GLN A 590 -15.00 -25.98 34.42
N LYS A 591 -16.04 -25.28 34.85
CA LYS A 591 -17.14 -25.83 35.65
C LYS A 591 -18.46 -25.08 35.43
N PRO A 592 -19.62 -25.74 35.67
CA PRO A 592 -20.92 -25.10 35.64
C PRO A 592 -20.97 -23.81 36.47
N GLY A 593 -21.50 -22.75 35.90
CA GLY A 593 -21.57 -21.41 36.46
C GLY A 593 -20.42 -20.48 36.07
N ASP A 594 -19.37 -20.94 35.38
CA ASP A 594 -18.30 -20.08 34.86
C ASP A 594 -18.82 -19.18 33.75
N ILE A 595 -18.53 -17.88 33.87
CA ILE A 595 -18.87 -16.86 32.84
C ILE A 595 -17.58 -16.49 32.12
N THR A 596 -17.46 -16.91 30.87
CA THR A 596 -16.27 -16.70 30.03
C THR A 596 -16.65 -16.61 28.57
N ASP A 597 -15.73 -16.09 27.74
CA ASP A 597 -15.82 -16.07 26.29
C ASP A 597 -15.07 -17.22 25.60
N VAL A 598 -14.35 -18.05 26.39
CA VAL A 598 -13.57 -19.19 25.91
C VAL A 598 -14.26 -20.51 26.28
N PRO A 599 -14.69 -21.29 25.29
CA PRO A 599 -15.34 -22.58 25.52
C PRO A 599 -14.47 -23.58 26.29
N LYS A 600 -15.09 -24.64 26.82
CA LYS A 600 -14.36 -25.77 27.38
C LYS A 600 -13.36 -26.35 26.40
N PHE A 601 -12.20 -26.77 26.92
CA PHE A 601 -11.19 -27.44 26.10
C PHE A 601 -11.52 -28.95 25.95
N VAL A 602 -11.67 -29.43 24.72
CA VAL A 602 -11.96 -30.85 24.45
C VAL A 602 -11.04 -31.32 23.31
N ALA A 603 -10.20 -32.32 23.62
CA ALA A 603 -9.29 -32.88 22.58
C ALA A 603 -10.08 -33.43 21.40
N GLY A 604 -9.75 -32.98 20.18
CA GLY A 604 -10.48 -33.34 18.96
C GLY A 604 -11.84 -32.65 18.84
N ASP A 605 -12.01 -31.45 19.42
CA ASP A 605 -13.27 -30.70 19.41
C ASP A 605 -13.78 -30.48 17.97
N ASN A 606 -15.05 -30.76 17.77
CA ASN A 606 -15.78 -30.53 16.52
C ASN A 606 -17.01 -29.62 16.73
N SER A 607 -17.05 -28.88 17.81
CA SER A 607 -18.16 -27.98 18.14
C SER A 607 -18.32 -26.82 17.14
N GLY A 608 -17.26 -26.56 16.35
CA GLY A 608 -17.19 -25.41 15.46
C GLY A 608 -16.75 -24.12 16.13
N ALA A 609 -16.19 -24.19 17.35
CA ALA A 609 -15.69 -23.02 18.08
C ALA A 609 -14.59 -22.26 17.31
N GLU A 610 -13.85 -22.93 16.40
CA GLU A 610 -12.82 -22.37 15.52
C GLU A 610 -13.37 -21.81 14.20
N THR A 611 -14.66 -21.97 13.93
CA THR A 611 -15.29 -21.46 12.71
C THR A 611 -15.16 -19.95 12.64
N ASN A 612 -14.92 -19.46 11.42
CA ASN A 612 -14.88 -18.03 11.12
C ASN A 612 -16.14 -17.33 11.66
N SER A 613 -15.98 -16.54 12.70
CA SER A 613 -17.08 -15.87 13.39
C SER A 613 -16.60 -14.57 14.06
N SER A 614 -17.53 -13.81 14.61
CA SER A 614 -17.19 -12.59 15.35
C SER A 614 -16.37 -12.82 16.62
N ARG A 615 -16.17 -14.07 17.04
CA ARG A 615 -15.24 -14.45 18.13
C ARG A 615 -13.82 -13.94 17.89
N PHE A 616 -13.39 -13.89 16.63
CA PHE A 616 -12.05 -13.47 16.22
C PHE A 616 -12.03 -12.06 15.63
N LEU A 617 -13.14 -11.33 15.75
CA LEU A 617 -13.28 -9.98 15.25
C LEU A 617 -12.95 -8.97 16.36
N MET A 618 -11.77 -8.40 16.29
CA MET A 618 -11.22 -7.52 17.31
C MET A 618 -11.51 -6.04 17.01
N ASN A 619 -11.42 -5.21 18.07
CA ASN A 619 -11.38 -3.76 17.90
C ASN A 619 -10.03 -3.36 17.27
N GLY A 620 -10.09 -2.75 16.06
CA GLY A 620 -8.90 -2.31 15.33
C GLY A 620 -8.43 -0.89 15.70
N SER A 621 -9.06 -0.25 16.69
CA SER A 621 -8.67 1.11 17.10
C SER A 621 -7.28 1.12 17.75
N TYR A 622 -6.46 2.09 17.36
CA TYR A 622 -5.12 2.25 17.95
C TYR A 622 -4.66 3.69 17.98
N LEU A 623 -3.74 3.97 18.89
CA LEU A 623 -2.87 5.15 18.90
C LEU A 623 -1.42 4.66 18.83
N ARG A 624 -0.67 5.11 17.83
CA ARG A 624 0.72 4.71 17.60
C ARG A 624 1.66 5.90 17.62
N MET A 625 2.71 5.83 18.44
CA MET A 625 3.87 6.70 18.33
C MET A 625 4.63 6.34 17.05
N LYS A 626 4.81 7.28 16.12
CA LYS A 626 5.56 7.09 14.86
C LYS A 626 7.01 7.49 14.98
N SER A 627 7.23 8.62 15.61
CA SER A 627 8.58 9.14 15.83
C SER A 627 8.65 9.89 17.14
N MET A 628 9.82 9.85 17.78
CA MET A 628 10.20 10.68 18.91
C MET A 628 11.66 11.06 18.72
N VAL A 629 11.93 12.34 18.64
CA VAL A 629 13.27 12.86 18.39
C VAL A 629 13.63 13.87 19.46
N LEU A 630 14.80 13.71 20.07
CA LEU A 630 15.41 14.68 20.96
C LEU A 630 16.73 15.11 20.30
N GLY A 631 16.85 16.41 20.03
CA GLY A 631 18.03 17.01 19.44
C GLY A 631 18.61 18.08 20.34
N TYR A 632 19.88 18.36 20.17
CA TYR A 632 20.55 19.49 20.78
C TYR A 632 21.51 20.16 19.81
N THR A 633 21.26 21.41 19.48
CA THR A 633 22.13 22.21 18.62
C THR A 633 23.24 22.85 19.47
N LEU A 634 24.48 22.45 19.20
CA LEU A 634 25.65 22.98 19.92
C LEU A 634 25.83 24.49 19.68
N PRO A 635 26.19 25.28 20.71
CA PRO A 635 26.44 26.68 20.57
C PRO A 635 27.56 27.01 19.58
N LYS A 636 27.37 28.00 18.73
CA LYS A 636 28.35 28.45 17.71
C LYS A 636 29.76 28.66 18.25
N ASN A 637 29.88 29.15 19.50
CA ASN A 637 31.19 29.39 20.13
C ASN A 637 32.01 28.11 20.37
N LEU A 638 31.33 26.95 20.52
CA LEU A 638 31.97 25.65 20.60
C LEU A 638 32.36 25.15 19.22
N MET A 639 31.48 25.33 18.25
CA MET A 639 31.64 24.82 16.88
C MET A 639 32.77 25.54 16.13
N ASN A 640 32.91 26.86 16.34
CA ASN A 640 34.01 27.63 15.76
C ASN A 640 35.41 27.15 16.18
N LYS A 641 35.52 26.45 17.34
CA LYS A 641 36.79 25.89 17.80
C LYS A 641 37.21 24.61 17.04
N VAL A 642 36.26 23.93 16.39
CA VAL A 642 36.49 22.70 15.64
C VAL A 642 36.27 22.86 14.14
N ALA A 643 36.14 24.09 13.65
CA ALA A 643 35.94 24.45 12.23
C ALA A 643 34.73 23.76 11.57
N ILE A 644 33.64 23.58 12.36
CA ILE A 644 32.37 23.01 11.88
C ILE A 644 31.30 24.08 12.01
N ASP A 645 30.54 24.36 10.96
CA ASP A 645 29.56 25.45 10.95
C ASP A 645 28.26 25.14 11.72
N ASN A 646 27.78 23.88 11.70
CA ASN A 646 26.61 23.43 12.48
C ASN A 646 26.72 21.93 12.79
N LEU A 647 26.38 21.55 14.01
CA LEU A 647 26.21 20.16 14.46
C LEU A 647 24.99 20.02 15.38
#